data_2f09e4c26af9fb7c80efa08263e80f62
#
_entry.id   2f09e4c26af9fb7c80efa08263e80f62
#
_cell.length_a   1.000
_cell.length_b   1.000
_cell.length_c   1.000
_cell.angle_alpha   90.00
_cell.angle_beta   90.00
_cell.angle_gamma   90.00
#
_symmetry.space_group_name_H-M   'P 1'
#
loop_
_entity.id
_entity.type
_entity.pdbx_description
1 polymer ?
#
loop_
_entity_poly.entity_id
_entity_poly.type
_entity_poly.pdbx_seq_one_letter_code
_entity_poly.pdbx_strand_id
1 'polypeptide(L)'
;VQTERYDPGAFEPQLAARWESERTSTLSPPASDASHVGRDDTFYALTMFPYPSGDLHMGHAEIFTIHDALVRHLRMTGHRVLNPMGWDAFGLPAENAARQRGADPKAWTYANIEEQRRTIVRLGYSFDWDTVLRSCDPEYYQWTQWVFLELFDAGLAYRREALVNWDPVDRTVLANEQVIDGRGERSGALVERIPRTQWFFRITQYADELLDGLDTIDWPDRVKNAQRAWIGRSDGAEVTFTTADDGTEVLVYTTRPDTLYGATYFVFAPEHPLVVERMAGDADYEAFRTDVSRRSDVERLSGFGDEDEQEEAGARRAKRGVRLSFDVINPVDGRVLPAYAADYVLMDYGTGAIMAVPAHDQRDLDFARQEGIEVRVVIAPDDGSAPDAATMTQAWSGDGTTVNSGPYDGLAWQETKRRITADLEAQGKGRATVNYRLRDWLISRQRSWGAPIPIVHCPRCGQVPVPREHLPVRLPDDLDFTVAGSPLDLHPTFKHDVVCPACGSEDATRDVDTMDTFVDSSWYFLRFLDPTSAQHAWPRDAASHWLPVDQYTGGVEHAILHLLYSRFFVKALRDLGHVKADEPFARLLNQGQVIMGGKAMSKSLGNLVAPKAVYEEYGADTLRATMLFASAPEDDIDWADVSPTGMHKWLSRVWRLSVEHLARLEQADVAGTAAPEDEARALAVRRAAAVAVEAAGREYAARKYNTAIARMMELTNTLNETLRTGDAAPVEQAVGEALRALVLLLAPIAPFVCEELWGRFGQEGSVHDQRFPEADPAMLVRDTIEVPVQVNGKLRGRVIVPPGTDRDALEAAARVEVAAHLTGEVVKVVVVPDRMVNLVVRG
;
A
#
# COMPACT_ATOMS: atom_id res chain seq x y z
N VAL A 1 -29.67 -43.52 8.13
CA VAL A 1 -28.98 -43.04 6.93
C VAL A 1 -27.54 -42.73 7.33
N GLN A 2 -26.56 -43.46 6.76
CA GLN A 2 -25.14 -43.10 6.92
C GLN A 2 -24.93 -41.79 6.13
N THR A 3 -24.89 -40.65 6.83
CA THR A 3 -24.65 -39.36 6.20
C THR A 3 -23.22 -39.32 5.65
N GLU A 4 -23.09 -39.07 4.35
CA GLU A 4 -21.80 -38.89 3.70
C GLU A 4 -21.01 -37.77 4.38
N ARG A 5 -19.76 -38.09 4.72
CA ARG A 5 -18.90 -37.13 5.44
C ARG A 5 -18.33 -36.10 4.44
N TYR A 6 -18.23 -34.87 4.89
CA TYR A 6 -17.50 -33.81 4.18
C TYR A 6 -16.04 -34.21 4.02
N ASP A 7 -15.58 -34.37 2.79
CA ASP A 7 -14.21 -34.72 2.44
C ASP A 7 -13.72 -33.83 1.29
N PRO A 8 -13.12 -32.68 1.61
CA PRO A 8 -12.63 -31.75 0.59
C PRO A 8 -11.58 -32.37 -0.33
N GLY A 9 -10.77 -33.33 0.15
CA GLY A 9 -9.78 -34.03 -0.64
C GLY A 9 -10.37 -34.82 -1.80
N ALA A 10 -11.65 -35.24 -1.70
CA ALA A 10 -12.32 -36.03 -2.71
C ALA A 10 -12.76 -35.21 -3.92
N PHE A 11 -13.08 -33.91 -3.79
CA PHE A 11 -13.66 -33.12 -4.88
C PHE A 11 -12.90 -31.84 -5.23
N GLU A 12 -12.26 -31.13 -4.27
CA GLU A 12 -11.55 -29.89 -4.54
C GLU A 12 -10.48 -30.01 -5.65
N PRO A 13 -9.59 -31.02 -5.67
CA PRO A 13 -8.60 -31.16 -6.73
C PRO A 13 -9.21 -31.39 -8.10
N GLN A 14 -10.32 -32.13 -8.16
CA GLN A 14 -11.03 -32.42 -9.41
C GLN A 14 -11.72 -31.17 -9.95
N LEU A 15 -12.36 -30.39 -9.08
CA LEU A 15 -12.99 -29.13 -9.46
C LEU A 15 -11.95 -28.09 -9.89
N ALA A 16 -10.82 -27.98 -9.19
CA ALA A 16 -9.73 -27.10 -9.59
C ALA A 16 -9.23 -27.40 -11.02
N ALA A 17 -8.96 -28.69 -11.30
CA ALA A 17 -8.54 -29.14 -12.63
C ALA A 17 -9.62 -28.91 -13.71
N ARG A 18 -10.89 -29.12 -13.35
CA ARG A 18 -12.01 -28.82 -14.24
C ARG A 18 -12.08 -27.34 -14.60
N TRP A 19 -12.07 -26.44 -13.62
CA TRP A 19 -12.13 -25.00 -13.83
C TRP A 19 -10.95 -24.47 -14.67
N GLU A 20 -9.76 -25.04 -14.45
CA GLU A 20 -8.59 -24.70 -15.26
C GLU A 20 -8.77 -25.14 -16.72
N SER A 21 -9.25 -26.39 -16.96
CA SER A 21 -9.46 -26.93 -18.32
C SER A 21 -10.59 -26.25 -19.07
N GLU A 22 -11.66 -25.87 -18.37
CA GLU A 22 -12.84 -25.20 -18.93
C GLU A 22 -12.63 -23.68 -19.06
N ARG A 23 -11.52 -23.12 -18.51
CA ARG A 23 -11.18 -21.69 -18.54
C ARG A 23 -12.31 -20.82 -17.96
N THR A 24 -12.93 -21.28 -16.88
CA THR A 24 -14.15 -20.67 -16.31
C THR A 24 -13.94 -19.22 -15.82
N SER A 25 -12.70 -18.79 -15.61
CA SER A 25 -12.37 -17.43 -15.14
C SER A 25 -11.91 -16.49 -16.24
N THR A 26 -11.86 -16.96 -17.51
CA THR A 26 -11.36 -16.17 -18.64
C THR A 26 -12.36 -15.13 -19.08
N LEU A 27 -11.93 -13.90 -19.17
CA LEU A 27 -12.64 -12.81 -19.81
C LEU A 27 -12.16 -12.71 -21.27
N SER A 28 -12.95 -13.19 -22.23
CA SER A 28 -12.59 -13.16 -23.66
C SER A 28 -12.76 -11.78 -24.28
N PRO A 29 -11.89 -11.38 -25.19
CA PRO A 29 -10.58 -10.80 -24.87
C PRO A 29 -10.75 -9.41 -24.28
N PRO A 30 -9.95 -8.99 -23.30
CA PRO A 30 -10.14 -7.72 -22.58
C PRO A 30 -10.13 -6.50 -23.49
N ALA A 31 -9.29 -6.53 -24.54
CA ALA A 31 -9.06 -5.37 -25.39
C ALA A 31 -10.13 -5.15 -26.46
N SER A 32 -10.73 -6.22 -27.01
CA SER A 32 -11.68 -6.11 -28.13
C SER A 32 -13.10 -5.74 -27.70
N ASP A 33 -13.43 -5.92 -26.42
CA ASP A 33 -14.79 -5.72 -25.91
C ASP A 33 -15.05 -4.32 -25.33
N ALA A 34 -14.01 -3.52 -25.15
CA ALA A 34 -14.14 -2.16 -24.62
C ALA A 34 -15.09 -1.27 -25.44
N SER A 35 -15.29 -1.58 -26.74
CA SER A 35 -16.16 -0.81 -27.62
C SER A 35 -17.64 -1.15 -27.51
N HIS A 36 -18.00 -2.25 -26.87
CA HIS A 36 -19.38 -2.80 -26.91
C HIS A 36 -20.04 -2.95 -25.54
N VAL A 37 -19.29 -2.78 -24.44
CA VAL A 37 -19.75 -2.88 -23.04
C VAL A 37 -19.61 -1.52 -22.37
N GLY A 38 -20.64 -1.09 -21.63
CA GLY A 38 -20.56 0.15 -20.82
C GLY A 38 -19.51 0.04 -19.75
N ARG A 39 -18.85 1.16 -19.40
CA ARG A 39 -17.85 1.19 -18.32
C ARG A 39 -18.45 0.74 -16.98
N ASP A 40 -19.72 1.05 -16.75
CA ASP A 40 -20.44 0.71 -15.53
C ASP A 40 -20.70 -0.81 -15.37
N ASP A 41 -20.67 -1.57 -16.47
CA ASP A 41 -20.84 -3.01 -16.48
C ASP A 41 -19.52 -3.77 -16.36
N THR A 42 -18.38 -3.05 -16.37
CA THR A 42 -17.04 -3.62 -16.31
C THR A 42 -16.38 -3.28 -14.97
N PHE A 43 -15.45 -4.12 -14.56
CA PHE A 43 -14.69 -3.89 -13.32
C PHE A 43 -13.27 -4.45 -13.47
N TYR A 44 -12.26 -3.62 -13.27
CA TYR A 44 -10.87 -4.04 -13.24
C TYR A 44 -10.44 -4.27 -11.80
N ALA A 45 -10.35 -5.52 -11.39
CA ALA A 45 -9.86 -5.94 -10.11
C ALA A 45 -8.41 -6.43 -10.25
N LEU A 46 -7.51 -5.91 -9.45
CA LEU A 46 -6.08 -6.23 -9.55
C LEU A 46 -5.47 -6.43 -8.17
N THR A 47 -4.61 -7.44 -8.04
CA THR A 47 -3.71 -7.59 -6.89
C THR A 47 -2.30 -7.18 -7.27
N MET A 48 -1.50 -6.80 -6.29
CA MET A 48 -0.04 -6.75 -6.48
C MET A 48 0.46 -8.16 -6.83
N PHE A 49 1.16 -8.27 -7.94
CA PHE A 49 1.68 -9.56 -8.39
C PHE A 49 2.89 -10.00 -7.53
N PRO A 50 3.00 -11.31 -7.22
CA PRO A 50 4.00 -11.81 -6.31
C PRO A 50 5.40 -11.86 -6.92
N TYR A 51 6.43 -11.79 -6.07
CA TYR A 51 7.81 -12.12 -6.42
C TYR A 51 8.01 -13.65 -6.38
N PRO A 52 8.57 -14.28 -7.43
CA PRO A 52 8.82 -15.72 -7.45
C PRO A 52 10.15 -16.08 -6.75
N SER A 53 10.32 -15.66 -5.51
CA SER A 53 11.50 -15.95 -4.69
C SER A 53 11.37 -17.21 -3.82
N GLY A 54 10.23 -17.87 -3.89
CA GLY A 54 9.85 -19.09 -3.17
C GLY A 54 8.37 -19.37 -3.37
N ASP A 55 7.81 -20.36 -2.65
CA ASP A 55 6.39 -20.64 -2.65
C ASP A 55 5.58 -19.55 -1.92
N LEU A 56 4.27 -19.54 -2.14
CA LEU A 56 3.35 -18.60 -1.49
C LEU A 56 3.36 -18.79 0.04
N HIS A 57 3.23 -17.70 0.76
CA HIS A 57 3.07 -17.67 2.21
C HIS A 57 1.65 -17.21 2.61
N MET A 58 1.33 -17.23 3.90
CA MET A 58 -0.01 -16.92 4.41
C MET A 58 -0.48 -15.51 4.02
N GLY A 59 0.40 -14.51 3.96
CA GLY A 59 0.04 -13.17 3.47
C GLY A 59 -0.44 -13.16 2.02
N HIS A 60 0.16 -13.98 1.13
CA HIS A 60 -0.38 -14.16 -0.23
C HIS A 60 -1.76 -14.84 -0.21
N ALA A 61 -1.94 -15.86 0.64
CA ALA A 61 -3.24 -16.53 0.77
C ALA A 61 -4.32 -15.56 1.26
N GLU A 62 -3.98 -14.65 2.16
CA GLU A 62 -4.88 -13.58 2.64
C GLU A 62 -5.27 -12.63 1.51
N ILE A 63 -4.28 -12.01 0.84
CA ILE A 63 -4.50 -11.05 -0.25
C ILE A 63 -5.39 -11.68 -1.33
N PHE A 64 -5.01 -12.87 -1.81
CA PHE A 64 -5.71 -13.51 -2.92
C PHE A 64 -7.11 -13.98 -2.50
N THR A 65 -7.32 -14.38 -1.25
CA THR A 65 -8.64 -14.78 -0.78
C THR A 65 -9.60 -13.60 -0.65
N ILE A 66 -9.14 -12.48 -0.10
CA ILE A 66 -9.91 -11.23 -0.01
C ILE A 66 -10.28 -10.75 -1.42
N HIS A 67 -9.30 -10.76 -2.32
CA HIS A 67 -9.48 -10.34 -3.70
C HIS A 67 -10.43 -11.25 -4.47
N ASP A 68 -10.26 -12.58 -4.38
CA ASP A 68 -11.09 -13.53 -5.10
C ASP A 68 -12.56 -13.53 -4.62
N ALA A 69 -12.79 -13.32 -3.31
CA ALA A 69 -14.14 -13.16 -2.78
C ALA A 69 -14.84 -11.93 -3.39
N LEU A 70 -14.12 -10.81 -3.55
CA LEU A 70 -14.62 -9.63 -4.26
C LEU A 70 -14.95 -9.96 -5.72
N VAL A 71 -14.00 -10.56 -6.44
CA VAL A 71 -14.16 -10.88 -7.87
C VAL A 71 -15.35 -11.79 -8.13
N ARG A 72 -15.49 -12.87 -7.35
CA ARG A 72 -16.63 -13.80 -7.48
C ARG A 72 -17.96 -13.12 -7.17
N HIS A 73 -18.01 -12.31 -6.11
CA HIS A 73 -19.22 -11.53 -5.79
C HIS A 73 -19.58 -10.58 -6.92
N LEU A 74 -18.63 -9.83 -7.49
CA LEU A 74 -18.86 -8.91 -8.60
C LEU A 74 -19.36 -9.64 -9.85
N ARG A 75 -18.82 -10.80 -10.19
CA ARG A 75 -19.32 -11.62 -11.31
C ARG A 75 -20.76 -12.07 -11.07
N MET A 76 -21.07 -12.53 -9.85
CA MET A 76 -22.43 -12.94 -9.47
C MET A 76 -23.41 -11.75 -9.45
N THR A 77 -22.95 -10.52 -9.22
CA THR A 77 -23.78 -9.30 -9.36
C THR A 77 -23.87 -8.79 -10.80
N GLY A 78 -23.16 -9.44 -11.74
CA GLY A 78 -23.31 -9.22 -13.18
C GLY A 78 -22.25 -8.37 -13.84
N HIS A 79 -21.20 -8.00 -13.11
CA HIS A 79 -20.08 -7.28 -13.71
C HIS A 79 -19.20 -8.21 -14.57
N ARG A 80 -18.64 -7.66 -15.62
CA ARG A 80 -17.53 -8.27 -16.35
C ARG A 80 -16.24 -7.87 -15.68
N VAL A 81 -15.60 -8.82 -15.02
CA VAL A 81 -14.43 -8.54 -14.18
C VAL A 81 -13.15 -8.97 -14.86
N LEU A 82 -12.28 -8.01 -15.15
CA LEU A 82 -10.89 -8.27 -15.53
C LEU A 82 -10.09 -8.57 -14.26
N ASN A 83 -9.61 -9.81 -14.13
CA ASN A 83 -8.88 -10.32 -12.97
C ASN A 83 -7.62 -11.07 -13.41
N PRO A 84 -6.59 -10.37 -13.90
CA PRO A 84 -5.38 -10.97 -14.44
C PRO A 84 -4.42 -11.43 -13.33
N MET A 85 -3.44 -12.25 -13.71
CA MET A 85 -2.36 -12.72 -12.84
C MET A 85 -1.01 -12.60 -13.52
N GLY A 86 0.04 -12.35 -12.73
CA GLY A 86 1.40 -12.28 -13.22
C GLY A 86 2.42 -12.43 -12.10
N TRP A 87 3.69 -12.28 -12.47
CA TRP A 87 4.80 -12.33 -11.52
C TRP A 87 5.77 -11.19 -11.78
N ASP A 88 6.14 -10.48 -10.71
CA ASP A 88 7.29 -9.58 -10.72
C ASP A 88 8.56 -10.43 -10.60
N ALA A 89 9.05 -10.84 -11.76
CA ALA A 89 9.99 -11.96 -11.86
C ALA A 89 11.45 -11.54 -11.98
N PHE A 90 11.73 -10.24 -12.09
CA PHE A 90 13.06 -9.67 -12.04
C PHE A 90 13.46 -9.23 -10.62
N GLY A 91 14.68 -8.79 -10.47
CA GLY A 91 15.22 -8.11 -9.31
C GLY A 91 15.97 -8.99 -8.32
N LEU A 92 16.45 -8.31 -7.26
CA LEU A 92 17.30 -8.88 -6.23
C LEU A 92 16.74 -10.09 -5.49
N PRO A 93 15.41 -10.19 -5.19
CA PRO A 93 14.91 -11.33 -4.44
C PRO A 93 15.18 -12.67 -5.12
N ALA A 94 14.85 -12.75 -6.40
CA ALA A 94 15.04 -13.98 -7.17
C ALA A 94 16.52 -14.25 -7.43
N GLU A 95 17.31 -13.23 -7.78
CA GLU A 95 18.74 -13.36 -8.02
C GLU A 95 19.51 -13.81 -6.77
N ASN A 96 19.27 -13.16 -5.62
CA ASN A 96 19.93 -13.52 -4.37
C ASN A 96 19.55 -14.94 -3.89
N ALA A 97 18.28 -15.31 -4.02
CA ALA A 97 17.82 -16.65 -3.67
C ALA A 97 18.46 -17.74 -4.53
N ALA A 98 18.63 -17.46 -5.83
CA ALA A 98 19.31 -18.37 -6.75
C ALA A 98 20.82 -18.47 -6.44
N ARG A 99 21.50 -17.34 -6.26
CA ARG A 99 22.93 -17.30 -5.92
C ARG A 99 23.25 -18.03 -4.62
N GLN A 100 22.46 -17.86 -3.57
CA GLN A 100 22.62 -18.57 -2.29
C GLN A 100 22.55 -20.10 -2.45
N ARG A 101 21.87 -20.58 -3.48
CA ARG A 101 21.68 -22.02 -3.78
C ARG A 101 22.59 -22.53 -4.88
N GLY A 102 23.43 -21.67 -5.47
CA GLY A 102 24.26 -21.99 -6.61
C GLY A 102 23.46 -22.34 -7.87
N ALA A 103 22.28 -21.75 -8.03
CA ALA A 103 21.36 -21.96 -9.15
C ALA A 103 21.40 -20.78 -10.13
N ASP A 104 20.97 -21.03 -11.37
CA ASP A 104 20.71 -19.97 -12.34
C ASP A 104 19.44 -19.20 -11.96
N PRO A 105 19.46 -17.85 -11.87
CA PRO A 105 18.29 -17.03 -11.52
C PRO A 105 17.09 -17.26 -12.43
N LYS A 106 17.31 -17.44 -13.75
CA LYS A 106 16.25 -17.71 -14.71
C LYS A 106 15.53 -19.01 -14.39
N ALA A 107 16.29 -20.11 -14.30
CA ALA A 107 15.75 -21.43 -14.00
C ALA A 107 15.04 -21.48 -12.63
N TRP A 108 15.64 -20.83 -11.62
CA TRP A 108 15.06 -20.69 -10.28
C TRP A 108 13.73 -19.93 -10.31
N THR A 109 13.68 -18.79 -11.00
CA THR A 109 12.49 -17.95 -11.13
C THR A 109 11.34 -18.71 -11.76
N TYR A 110 11.54 -19.36 -12.92
CA TYR A 110 10.49 -20.13 -13.59
C TYR A 110 10.01 -21.34 -12.77
N ALA A 111 10.88 -22.00 -12.04
CA ALA A 111 10.49 -23.10 -11.15
C ALA A 111 9.58 -22.64 -10.01
N ASN A 112 9.87 -21.46 -9.42
CA ASN A 112 9.02 -20.88 -8.38
C ASN A 112 7.69 -20.36 -8.94
N ILE A 113 7.66 -19.77 -10.13
CA ILE A 113 6.44 -19.37 -10.82
C ILE A 113 5.50 -20.57 -10.96
N GLU A 114 6.03 -21.70 -11.41
CA GLU A 114 5.23 -22.91 -11.59
C GLU A 114 4.72 -23.50 -10.26
N GLU A 115 5.52 -23.42 -9.19
CA GLU A 115 5.08 -23.87 -7.86
C GLU A 115 3.99 -22.94 -7.31
N GLN A 116 4.18 -21.62 -7.39
CA GLN A 116 3.16 -20.66 -6.97
C GLN A 116 1.87 -20.80 -7.78
N ARG A 117 1.97 -21.01 -9.11
CA ARG A 117 0.81 -21.24 -9.97
C ARG A 117 0.02 -22.46 -9.51
N ARG A 118 0.69 -23.59 -9.20
CA ARG A 118 0.03 -24.78 -8.68
C ARG A 118 -0.70 -24.51 -7.36
N THR A 119 -0.10 -23.77 -6.46
CA THR A 119 -0.73 -23.37 -5.19
C THR A 119 -1.95 -22.48 -5.43
N ILE A 120 -1.86 -21.49 -6.34
CA ILE A 120 -2.97 -20.60 -6.70
C ILE A 120 -4.15 -21.40 -7.28
N VAL A 121 -3.89 -22.30 -8.22
CA VAL A 121 -4.93 -23.18 -8.82
C VAL A 121 -5.53 -24.10 -7.75
N ARG A 122 -4.71 -24.69 -6.88
CA ARG A 122 -5.19 -25.59 -5.82
C ARG A 122 -6.09 -24.87 -4.80
N LEU A 123 -5.87 -23.57 -4.57
CA LEU A 123 -6.70 -22.75 -3.70
C LEU A 123 -7.96 -22.21 -4.40
N GLY A 124 -8.13 -22.50 -5.71
CA GLY A 124 -9.33 -22.16 -6.47
C GLY A 124 -9.51 -20.66 -6.73
N TYR A 125 -8.43 -19.87 -6.76
CA TYR A 125 -8.52 -18.45 -7.10
C TYR A 125 -8.88 -18.26 -8.58
N SER A 126 -9.85 -17.39 -8.84
CA SER A 126 -10.48 -17.20 -10.15
C SER A 126 -9.73 -16.19 -11.02
N PHE A 127 -8.41 -16.30 -11.09
CA PHE A 127 -7.62 -15.47 -12.01
C PHE A 127 -7.81 -15.90 -13.46
N ASP A 128 -7.69 -14.94 -14.36
CA ASP A 128 -7.70 -15.16 -15.80
C ASP A 128 -6.32 -15.65 -16.27
N TRP A 129 -6.23 -16.95 -16.53
CA TRP A 129 -4.97 -17.58 -16.95
C TRP A 129 -4.60 -17.33 -18.41
N ASP A 130 -5.44 -16.65 -19.20
CA ASP A 130 -5.11 -16.19 -20.54
C ASP A 130 -4.44 -14.81 -20.53
N THR A 131 -4.60 -14.07 -19.42
CA THR A 131 -3.99 -12.77 -19.18
C THR A 131 -2.84 -12.91 -18.17
N VAL A 132 -1.77 -13.59 -18.56
CA VAL A 132 -0.62 -13.87 -17.67
C VAL A 132 0.61 -13.10 -18.12
N LEU A 133 1.32 -12.49 -17.16
CA LEU A 133 2.57 -11.78 -17.37
C LEU A 133 3.70 -12.31 -16.47
N ARG A 134 4.92 -12.23 -17.00
CA ARG A 134 6.15 -12.42 -16.23
C ARG A 134 7.09 -11.29 -16.61
N SER A 135 7.50 -10.46 -15.65
CA SER A 135 8.34 -9.29 -15.96
C SER A 135 9.69 -9.66 -16.59
N CYS A 136 10.18 -10.88 -16.36
CA CYS A 136 11.42 -11.38 -16.93
C CYS A 136 11.30 -11.95 -18.36
N ASP A 137 10.10 -12.07 -18.92
CA ASP A 137 9.95 -12.53 -20.29
C ASP A 137 10.38 -11.43 -21.27
N PRO A 138 11.17 -11.75 -22.34
CA PRO A 138 11.57 -10.77 -23.34
C PRO A 138 10.38 -10.03 -23.99
N GLU A 139 9.25 -10.70 -24.14
CA GLU A 139 7.98 -10.18 -24.67
C GLU A 139 7.33 -9.16 -23.73
N TYR A 140 7.72 -9.15 -22.42
CA TYR A 140 7.33 -8.15 -21.45
C TYR A 140 8.36 -7.02 -21.37
N TYR A 141 9.62 -7.33 -21.03
CA TYR A 141 10.58 -6.27 -20.74
C TYR A 141 11.01 -5.47 -21.96
N GLN A 142 10.75 -5.94 -23.20
CA GLN A 142 10.87 -5.07 -24.37
C GLN A 142 10.04 -3.80 -24.24
N TRP A 143 8.89 -3.89 -23.60
CA TRP A 143 8.00 -2.77 -23.40
C TRP A 143 8.43 -1.91 -22.19
N THR A 144 9.03 -2.49 -21.17
CA THR A 144 9.73 -1.73 -20.13
C THR A 144 10.85 -0.88 -20.75
N GLN A 145 11.64 -1.48 -21.65
CA GLN A 145 12.67 -0.76 -22.40
C GLN A 145 12.09 0.33 -23.30
N TRP A 146 10.96 0.06 -23.94
CA TRP A 146 10.25 1.04 -24.76
C TRP A 146 9.76 2.22 -23.89
N VAL A 147 9.13 1.97 -22.74
CA VAL A 147 8.71 3.02 -21.81
C VAL A 147 9.91 3.85 -21.35
N PHE A 148 11.04 3.20 -21.02
CA PHE A 148 12.26 3.92 -20.71
C PHE A 148 12.68 4.88 -21.83
N LEU A 149 12.63 4.44 -23.08
CA LEU A 149 12.98 5.29 -24.24
C LEU A 149 11.98 6.44 -24.45
N GLU A 150 10.68 6.24 -24.21
CA GLU A 150 9.70 7.33 -24.24
C GLU A 150 10.01 8.39 -23.17
N LEU A 151 10.38 7.96 -21.97
CA LEU A 151 10.79 8.87 -20.88
C LEU A 151 12.14 9.53 -21.19
N PHE A 152 13.06 8.84 -21.85
CA PHE A 152 14.36 9.39 -22.27
C PHE A 152 14.18 10.50 -23.32
N ASP A 153 13.39 10.26 -24.35
CA ASP A 153 13.11 11.24 -25.41
C ASP A 153 12.38 12.49 -24.87
N ALA A 154 11.58 12.31 -23.81
CA ALA A 154 10.93 13.41 -23.10
C ALA A 154 11.85 14.14 -22.10
N GLY A 155 13.10 13.69 -21.93
CA GLY A 155 14.04 14.25 -20.94
C GLY A 155 13.69 13.90 -19.49
N LEU A 156 12.76 12.95 -19.27
CA LEU A 156 12.39 12.45 -17.94
C LEU A 156 13.33 11.34 -17.44
N ALA A 157 14.02 10.64 -18.34
CA ALA A 157 15.13 9.76 -17.99
C ALA A 157 16.45 10.45 -18.33
N TYR A 158 17.39 10.47 -17.39
CA TYR A 158 18.69 11.12 -17.56
C TYR A 158 19.77 10.43 -16.74
N ARG A 159 21.02 10.69 -17.10
CA ARG A 159 22.20 10.10 -16.45
C ARG A 159 23.10 11.19 -15.90
N ARG A 160 23.51 11.06 -14.64
CA ARG A 160 24.48 11.97 -14.00
C ARG A 160 25.33 11.24 -12.98
N GLU A 161 26.45 11.85 -12.61
CA GLU A 161 27.20 11.47 -11.43
C GLU A 161 26.48 11.99 -10.18
N ALA A 162 26.32 11.13 -9.19
CA ALA A 162 25.73 11.46 -7.91
C ALA A 162 26.35 10.58 -6.80
N LEU A 163 26.32 11.06 -5.56
CA LEU A 163 26.54 10.23 -4.39
C LEU A 163 25.32 9.31 -4.23
N VAL A 164 25.55 8.01 -4.29
CA VAL A 164 24.50 7.00 -4.27
C VAL A 164 24.70 6.06 -3.09
N ASN A 165 23.59 5.44 -2.65
CA ASN A 165 23.61 4.46 -1.58
C ASN A 165 24.09 3.12 -2.15
N TRP A 166 25.30 2.72 -1.83
CA TRP A 166 25.90 1.45 -2.24
C TRP A 166 25.73 0.40 -1.16
N ASP A 167 25.14 -0.72 -1.51
CA ASP A 167 25.07 -1.89 -0.66
C ASP A 167 26.30 -2.78 -0.89
N PRO A 168 27.20 -2.92 0.08
CA PRO A 168 28.43 -3.70 -0.11
C PRO A 168 28.20 -5.21 -0.11
N VAL A 169 27.07 -5.69 0.42
CA VAL A 169 26.69 -7.11 0.46
C VAL A 169 26.04 -7.51 -0.86
N ASP A 170 24.99 -6.78 -1.26
CA ASP A 170 24.31 -7.00 -2.52
C ASP A 170 25.10 -6.46 -3.72
N ARG A 171 26.13 -5.62 -3.48
CA ARG A 171 27.00 -5.01 -4.49
C ARG A 171 26.23 -4.29 -5.58
N THR A 172 25.29 -3.49 -5.17
CA THR A 172 24.45 -2.69 -6.05
C THR A 172 24.09 -1.37 -5.41
N VAL A 173 23.66 -0.42 -6.22
CA VAL A 173 23.10 0.84 -5.76
C VAL A 173 21.63 0.61 -5.36
N LEU A 174 21.23 1.24 -4.26
CA LEU A 174 19.85 1.25 -3.77
C LEU A 174 19.23 2.64 -3.96
N ALA A 175 17.95 2.68 -4.30
CA ALA A 175 17.16 3.91 -4.22
C ALA A 175 17.03 4.34 -2.74
N ASN A 176 16.75 5.63 -2.51
CA ASN A 176 16.63 6.16 -1.14
C ASN A 176 15.54 5.42 -0.35
N GLU A 177 14.47 5.05 -1.03
CA GLU A 177 13.32 4.32 -0.50
C GLU A 177 13.66 2.90 -0.04
N GLN A 178 14.76 2.35 -0.52
CA GLN A 178 15.26 1.00 -0.18
C GLN A 178 16.29 1.02 0.96
N VAL A 179 16.49 2.18 1.58
CA VAL A 179 17.41 2.35 2.71
C VAL A 179 16.62 2.71 3.95
N ILE A 180 16.63 1.81 4.95
CA ILE A 180 15.93 1.97 6.22
C ILE A 180 17.00 2.07 7.32
N ASP A 181 17.01 3.17 8.09
CA ASP A 181 17.97 3.43 9.16
C ASP A 181 19.44 3.29 8.72
N GLY A 182 19.76 3.77 7.52
CA GLY A 182 21.11 3.69 6.96
C GLY A 182 21.52 2.29 6.47
N ARG A 183 20.59 1.34 6.43
CA ARG A 183 20.82 -0.04 6.01
C ARG A 183 19.99 -0.39 4.78
N GLY A 184 20.56 -1.25 3.95
CA GLY A 184 19.78 -1.84 2.84
C GLY A 184 18.61 -2.66 3.39
N GLU A 185 17.40 -2.38 2.93
CA GLU A 185 16.15 -3.03 3.34
C GLU A 185 16.26 -4.57 3.34
N ARG A 186 16.97 -5.14 2.38
CA ARG A 186 17.08 -6.60 2.16
C ARG A 186 18.31 -7.22 2.78
N SER A 187 19.46 -6.60 2.59
CA SER A 187 20.74 -7.11 3.07
C SER A 187 20.94 -6.88 4.57
N GLY A 188 20.34 -5.83 5.12
CA GLY A 188 20.61 -5.31 6.46
C GLY A 188 22.00 -4.70 6.60
N ALA A 189 22.80 -4.62 5.53
CA ALA A 189 24.13 -4.05 5.54
C ALA A 189 24.06 -2.52 5.67
N LEU A 190 25.02 -1.92 6.35
CA LEU A 190 25.21 -0.46 6.31
C LEU A 190 25.54 -0.06 4.87
N VAL A 191 24.79 0.92 4.35
CA VAL A 191 25.06 1.44 3.01
C VAL A 191 26.23 2.42 3.04
N GLU A 192 26.99 2.43 1.95
CA GLU A 192 28.11 3.37 1.75
C GLU A 192 27.69 4.45 0.75
N ARG A 193 28.09 5.70 0.99
CA ARG A 193 27.88 6.80 0.03
C ARG A 193 29.07 6.86 -0.92
N ILE A 194 28.84 6.48 -2.18
CA ILE A 194 29.90 6.48 -3.21
C ILE A 194 29.49 7.32 -4.42
N PRO A 195 30.43 8.04 -5.08
CA PRO A 195 30.13 8.73 -6.34
C PRO A 195 30.01 7.72 -7.48
N ARG A 196 28.91 7.75 -8.20
CA ARG A 196 28.66 6.95 -9.40
C ARG A 196 27.82 7.67 -10.42
N THR A 197 28.12 7.43 -11.70
CA THR A 197 27.27 7.89 -12.81
C THR A 197 26.13 6.90 -13.01
N GLN A 198 24.90 7.33 -12.80
CA GLN A 198 23.71 6.49 -12.75
C GLN A 198 22.54 7.10 -13.50
N TRP A 199 21.54 6.29 -13.84
CA TRP A 199 20.30 6.71 -14.44
C TRP A 199 19.25 7.06 -13.39
N PHE A 200 18.48 8.11 -13.70
CA PHE A 200 17.41 8.63 -12.86
C PHE A 200 16.17 8.92 -13.69
N PHE A 201 14.98 8.77 -13.05
CA PHE A 201 13.75 9.36 -13.54
C PHE A 201 13.42 10.64 -12.78
N ARG A 202 12.97 11.69 -13.49
CA ARG A 202 12.60 13.00 -12.94
C ARG A 202 11.23 12.97 -12.27
N ILE A 203 11.04 12.13 -11.28
CA ILE A 203 9.79 12.07 -10.52
C ILE A 203 9.49 13.39 -9.80
N THR A 204 10.51 14.16 -9.42
CA THR A 204 10.37 15.46 -8.76
C THR A 204 9.63 16.48 -9.62
N GLN A 205 9.67 16.34 -10.95
CA GLN A 205 8.92 17.20 -11.87
C GLN A 205 7.40 17.07 -11.69
N TYR A 206 6.93 15.95 -11.15
CA TYR A 206 5.53 15.66 -10.90
C TYR A 206 5.13 15.81 -9.41
N ALA A 207 6.00 16.37 -8.57
CA ALA A 207 5.78 16.40 -7.12
C ALA A 207 4.45 17.04 -6.71
N ASP A 208 4.07 18.18 -7.31
CA ASP A 208 2.79 18.84 -7.03
C ASP A 208 1.60 18.02 -7.53
N GLU A 209 1.66 17.48 -8.74
CA GLU A 209 0.59 16.63 -9.27
C GLU A 209 0.43 15.33 -8.49
N LEU A 210 1.53 14.78 -7.96
CA LEU A 210 1.48 13.62 -7.07
C LEU A 210 0.83 13.95 -5.72
N LEU A 211 0.98 15.17 -5.22
CA LEU A 211 0.29 15.63 -4.01
C LEU A 211 -1.19 15.90 -4.27
N ASP A 212 -1.51 16.67 -5.29
CA ASP A 212 -2.88 17.07 -5.62
C ASP A 212 -3.75 15.83 -5.96
N GLY A 213 -3.18 14.86 -6.69
CA GLY A 213 -3.86 13.63 -7.05
C GLY A 213 -4.27 12.76 -5.85
N LEU A 214 -3.64 12.90 -4.67
CA LEU A 214 -4.02 12.16 -3.47
C LEU A 214 -5.44 12.49 -2.98
N ASP A 215 -5.97 13.65 -3.34
CA ASP A 215 -7.31 14.06 -2.94
C ASP A 215 -8.40 13.50 -3.88
N THR A 216 -8.01 12.92 -5.01
CA THR A 216 -8.91 12.37 -6.04
C THR A 216 -9.12 10.86 -5.94
N ILE A 217 -8.34 10.15 -5.11
CA ILE A 217 -8.33 8.70 -4.99
C ILE A 217 -8.87 8.22 -3.65
N ASP A 218 -9.58 7.07 -3.68
CA ASP A 218 -10.15 6.42 -2.49
C ASP A 218 -9.13 5.41 -1.91
N TRP A 219 -8.08 5.96 -1.30
CA TRP A 219 -7.01 5.21 -0.66
C TRP A 219 -6.99 5.43 0.84
N PRO A 220 -6.47 4.48 1.63
CA PRO A 220 -6.32 4.63 3.07
C PRO A 220 -5.48 5.86 3.44
N ASP A 221 -5.92 6.60 4.46
CA ASP A 221 -5.24 7.83 4.91
C ASP A 221 -3.78 7.58 5.29
N ARG A 222 -3.46 6.41 5.87
CA ARG A 222 -2.07 6.04 6.19
C ARG A 222 -1.16 6.07 4.96
N VAL A 223 -1.64 5.60 3.80
CA VAL A 223 -0.88 5.63 2.54
C VAL A 223 -0.75 7.05 2.01
N LYS A 224 -1.87 7.79 1.97
CA LYS A 224 -1.87 9.19 1.53
C LYS A 224 -0.92 10.04 2.36
N ASN A 225 -0.95 9.88 3.69
CA ASN A 225 -0.09 10.61 4.62
C ASN A 225 1.38 10.20 4.47
N ALA A 226 1.66 8.92 4.26
CA ALA A 226 3.02 8.46 3.97
C ALA A 226 3.58 9.09 2.69
N GLN A 227 2.79 9.15 1.60
CA GLN A 227 3.21 9.80 0.36
C GLN A 227 3.36 11.32 0.53
N ARG A 228 2.42 12.01 1.21
CA ARG A 228 2.56 13.45 1.51
C ARG A 228 3.84 13.73 2.28
N ALA A 229 4.10 12.94 3.33
CA ALA A 229 5.30 13.07 4.13
C ALA A 229 6.57 12.75 3.33
N TRP A 230 6.54 11.78 2.42
CA TRP A 230 7.67 11.41 1.57
C TRP A 230 7.98 12.48 0.52
N ILE A 231 6.98 12.98 -0.18
CA ILE A 231 7.11 14.08 -1.14
C ILE A 231 7.59 15.33 -0.40
N GLY A 232 7.05 15.59 0.78
CA GLY A 232 7.56 16.59 1.71
C GLY A 232 7.65 17.98 1.10
N ARG A 233 6.53 18.48 0.51
CA ARG A 233 6.43 19.83 -0.01
C ARG A 233 6.66 20.84 1.11
N SER A 234 7.49 21.81 0.83
CA SER A 234 7.93 22.81 1.77
C SER A 234 7.93 24.17 1.09
N ASP A 235 6.98 25.04 1.49
CA ASP A 235 6.88 26.41 1.00
C ASP A 235 7.80 27.32 1.81
N GLY A 236 8.78 27.91 1.15
CA GLY A 236 9.80 28.74 1.80
C GLY A 236 10.29 29.87 0.91
N ALA A 237 11.50 30.28 1.18
CA ALA A 237 12.21 31.26 0.36
C ALA A 237 13.68 30.83 0.17
N GLU A 238 14.19 31.09 -1.01
CA GLU A 238 15.64 31.19 -1.23
C GLU A 238 16.08 32.59 -0.85
N VAL A 239 17.14 32.69 -0.06
CA VAL A 239 17.69 33.95 0.44
C VAL A 239 19.17 33.97 0.15
N THR A 240 19.65 35.06 -0.46
CA THR A 240 21.06 35.23 -0.77
C THR A 240 21.76 35.99 0.37
N PHE A 241 22.63 35.29 1.05
CA PHE A 241 23.60 35.84 2.00
C PHE A 241 24.90 36.16 1.24
N THR A 242 25.80 36.93 1.85
CA THR A 242 27.13 37.17 1.27
C THR A 242 28.21 36.97 2.31
N THR A 243 29.38 36.51 1.87
CA THR A 243 30.53 36.45 2.78
C THR A 243 31.02 37.86 3.11
N ALA A 244 31.51 38.08 4.35
CA ALA A 244 31.86 39.40 4.84
C ALA A 244 33.22 39.93 4.31
N ASP A 245 34.06 39.03 3.80
CA ASP A 245 35.40 39.31 3.32
C ASP A 245 35.44 39.77 1.84
N ASP A 246 34.78 39.02 0.94
CA ASP A 246 34.86 39.29 -0.51
C ASP A 246 33.48 39.40 -1.18
N GLY A 247 32.37 39.25 -0.43
CA GLY A 247 31.02 39.40 -0.97
C GLY A 247 30.56 38.22 -1.82
N THR A 248 31.20 37.03 -1.69
CA THR A 248 30.73 35.83 -2.37
C THR A 248 29.31 35.49 -1.95
N GLU A 249 28.42 35.27 -2.93
CA GLU A 249 27.03 34.92 -2.67
C GLU A 249 26.88 33.50 -2.16
N VAL A 250 26.05 33.33 -1.13
CA VAL A 250 25.66 32.04 -0.51
C VAL A 250 24.16 31.94 -0.48
N LEU A 251 23.62 31.01 -1.22
CA LEU A 251 22.18 30.78 -1.29
C LEU A 251 21.74 29.88 -0.13
N VAL A 252 20.66 30.27 0.56
CA VAL A 252 20.03 29.50 1.63
C VAL A 252 18.56 29.29 1.32
N TYR A 253 18.08 28.08 1.46
CA TYR A 253 16.65 27.81 1.50
C TYR A 253 16.17 27.78 2.96
N THR A 254 15.07 28.49 3.25
CA THR A 254 14.41 28.43 4.56
C THR A 254 12.89 28.38 4.45
N THR A 255 12.26 27.55 5.27
CA THR A 255 10.80 27.53 5.43
C THR A 255 10.28 28.66 6.29
N ARG A 256 11.19 29.30 7.07
CA ARG A 256 10.90 30.31 8.06
C ARG A 256 11.64 31.64 7.77
N PRO A 257 11.41 32.28 6.60
CA PRO A 257 12.02 33.58 6.31
C PRO A 257 11.59 34.68 7.32
N ASP A 258 10.44 34.50 8.00
CA ASP A 258 9.98 35.32 9.12
C ASP A 258 10.98 35.40 10.29
N THR A 259 11.86 34.42 10.43
CA THR A 259 12.85 34.37 11.52
C THR A 259 14.24 34.93 11.13
N LEU A 260 14.41 35.47 9.93
CA LEU A 260 15.71 35.98 9.42
C LEU A 260 16.39 36.98 10.38
N TYR A 261 15.64 37.83 11.06
CA TYR A 261 16.16 38.77 12.05
C TYR A 261 16.65 38.08 13.34
N GLY A 262 16.26 36.82 13.56
CA GLY A 262 16.70 35.96 14.67
C GLY A 262 17.94 35.14 14.35
N ALA A 263 18.44 35.17 13.12
CA ALA A 263 19.67 34.47 12.76
C ALA A 263 20.87 35.08 13.50
N THR A 264 21.60 34.28 14.29
CA THR A 264 22.74 34.72 15.08
C THR A 264 24.05 34.08 14.63
N TYR A 265 24.00 33.02 13.85
CA TYR A 265 25.14 32.41 13.20
C TYR A 265 24.74 31.75 11.91
N PHE A 266 25.70 31.25 11.15
CA PHE A 266 25.50 30.63 9.87
C PHE A 266 26.19 29.28 9.82
N VAL A 267 25.58 28.27 9.20
CA VAL A 267 26.12 26.90 9.20
C VAL A 267 26.17 26.32 7.81
N PHE A 268 27.29 25.75 7.48
CA PHE A 268 27.54 25.00 6.25
C PHE A 268 27.64 23.50 6.51
N ALA A 269 27.28 22.70 5.51
CA ALA A 269 27.70 21.31 5.46
C ALA A 269 29.23 21.24 5.37
N PRO A 270 29.89 20.29 6.05
CA PRO A 270 31.35 20.15 5.97
C PRO A 270 31.88 19.90 4.56
N GLU A 271 31.05 19.39 3.70
CA GLU A 271 31.37 19.08 2.30
C GLU A 271 31.06 20.23 1.32
N HIS A 272 30.55 21.36 1.81
CA HIS A 272 30.17 22.48 0.96
C HIS A 272 31.38 23.02 0.18
N PRO A 273 31.28 23.21 -1.18
CA PRO A 273 32.41 23.58 -2.03
C PRO A 273 33.17 24.82 -1.55
N LEU A 274 32.44 25.87 -1.16
CA LEU A 274 33.05 27.11 -0.62
C LEU A 274 33.86 26.84 0.65
N VAL A 275 33.39 25.95 1.53
CA VAL A 275 34.08 25.62 2.77
C VAL A 275 35.32 24.77 2.47
N VAL A 276 35.19 23.76 1.60
CA VAL A 276 36.33 22.92 1.17
C VAL A 276 37.43 23.77 0.55
N GLU A 277 37.08 24.76 -0.28
CA GLU A 277 38.04 25.65 -0.93
C GLU A 277 38.74 26.55 0.10
N ARG A 278 37.98 27.23 0.98
CA ARG A 278 38.52 28.25 1.89
C ARG A 278 39.18 27.70 3.15
N MET A 279 38.80 26.49 3.56
CA MET A 279 39.41 25.83 4.71
C MET A 279 40.47 24.78 4.31
N ALA A 280 40.89 24.76 3.06
CA ALA A 280 41.94 23.87 2.58
C ALA A 280 43.24 24.08 3.37
N GLY A 281 43.75 23.00 4.03
CA GLY A 281 44.97 23.05 4.84
C GLY A 281 44.71 23.41 6.31
N ASP A 282 43.51 23.71 6.73
CA ASP A 282 43.16 23.81 8.13
C ASP A 282 43.02 22.44 8.78
N ALA A 283 43.88 22.12 9.73
CA ALA A 283 44.01 20.77 10.30
C ALA A 283 42.75 20.35 11.09
N ASP A 284 42.11 21.29 11.80
CA ASP A 284 40.91 21.00 12.61
C ASP A 284 39.70 20.72 11.73
N TYR A 285 39.55 21.52 10.69
CA TYR A 285 38.50 21.29 9.68
C TYR A 285 38.69 19.99 8.94
N GLU A 286 39.89 19.69 8.44
CA GLU A 286 40.15 18.45 7.67
C GLU A 286 39.92 17.19 8.54
N ALA A 287 40.31 17.23 9.80
CA ALA A 287 40.04 16.16 10.76
C ALA A 287 38.52 16.00 11.00
N PHE A 288 37.81 17.12 11.18
CA PHE A 288 36.36 17.13 11.36
C PHE A 288 35.62 16.60 10.12
N ARG A 289 35.97 17.10 8.93
CA ARG A 289 35.38 16.64 7.65
C ARG A 289 35.58 15.16 7.44
N THR A 290 36.79 14.65 7.73
CA THR A 290 37.10 13.22 7.61
C THR A 290 36.29 12.36 8.57
N ASP A 291 36.08 12.81 9.80
CA ASP A 291 35.27 12.10 10.78
C ASP A 291 33.77 12.08 10.35
N VAL A 292 33.26 13.22 9.92
CA VAL A 292 31.87 13.34 9.44
C VAL A 292 31.59 12.50 8.21
N SER A 293 32.55 12.43 7.24
CA SER A 293 32.38 11.66 6.01
C SER A 293 32.24 10.15 6.22
N ARG A 294 32.61 9.65 7.40
CA ARG A 294 32.45 8.24 7.79
C ARG A 294 31.08 7.90 8.38
N ARG A 295 30.23 8.91 8.58
CA ARG A 295 28.91 8.75 9.17
C ARG A 295 27.84 8.78 8.11
N SER A 296 26.79 7.97 8.31
CA SER A 296 25.58 8.06 7.50
C SER A 296 24.80 9.34 7.79
N ASP A 297 23.96 9.77 6.86
CA ASP A 297 23.08 10.92 7.06
C ASP A 297 22.11 10.70 8.24
N VAL A 298 21.69 9.45 8.47
CA VAL A 298 20.86 9.07 9.61
C VAL A 298 21.61 9.27 10.93
N GLU A 299 22.88 8.83 11.00
CA GLU A 299 23.71 9.06 12.21
C GLU A 299 23.99 10.53 12.46
N ARG A 300 24.12 11.35 11.41
CA ARG A 300 24.30 12.80 11.51
C ARG A 300 23.02 13.49 12.02
N LEU A 301 21.85 13.00 11.62
CA LEU A 301 20.54 13.49 12.02
C LEU A 301 19.98 12.78 13.26
N SER A 302 20.51 11.62 13.67
CA SER A 302 20.05 10.89 14.85
C SER A 302 20.16 11.73 16.13
N GLY A 303 19.11 11.69 16.95
CA GLY A 303 18.92 12.55 18.11
C GLY A 303 17.90 13.67 17.87
N PHE A 304 17.16 13.62 16.76
CA PHE A 304 16.06 14.53 16.39
C PHE A 304 14.68 13.86 16.36
N GLY A 305 14.51 12.66 16.95
CA GLY A 305 13.20 11.99 17.05
C GLY A 305 12.28 12.67 18.08
N ASP A 306 10.98 12.35 18.01
CA ASP A 306 9.98 12.80 18.99
C ASP A 306 10.35 12.35 20.41
N GLU A 307 9.82 13.04 21.45
CA GLU A 307 10.18 12.83 22.86
C GLU A 307 10.05 11.37 23.32
N ASP A 308 9.12 10.59 22.74
CA ASP A 308 8.88 9.17 23.07
C ASP A 308 9.98 8.22 22.54
N GLU A 309 10.66 8.56 21.43
CA GLU A 309 11.80 7.78 20.91
C GLU A 309 13.13 8.09 21.62
N GLN A 310 13.21 9.22 22.34
CA GLN A 310 14.43 9.66 23.02
C GLN A 310 14.66 8.99 24.38
N GLU A 311 13.62 8.46 25.03
CA GLU A 311 13.77 7.72 26.30
C GLU A 311 14.44 6.34 26.12
N GLU A 312 14.31 5.72 24.94
CA GLU A 312 14.96 4.43 24.64
C GLU A 312 16.43 4.55 24.16
N ALA A 313 16.83 5.71 23.63
CA ALA A 313 18.15 5.90 22.96
C ALA A 313 19.26 6.50 23.84
N GLY A 314 19.05 6.74 25.11
CA GLY A 314 20.06 7.15 26.11
C GLY A 314 21.03 8.27 25.68
N ALA A 315 20.79 9.50 26.12
CA ALA A 315 21.63 10.71 26.03
C ALA A 315 21.70 11.38 24.63
N ARG A 316 21.15 12.60 24.54
CA ARG A 316 21.36 13.51 23.40
C ARG A 316 22.85 13.63 23.08
N ARG A 317 23.24 13.28 21.86
CA ARG A 317 24.60 13.42 21.38
C ARG A 317 24.90 14.90 21.13
N ALA A 318 25.99 15.46 21.72
CA ALA A 318 26.41 16.82 21.47
C ALA A 318 26.67 17.06 19.98
N LYS A 319 26.12 18.14 19.43
CA LYS A 319 26.36 18.56 18.05
C LYS A 319 27.79 19.04 17.91
N ARG A 320 28.40 18.74 16.76
CA ARG A 320 29.80 19.07 16.54
C ARG A 320 29.92 19.99 15.33
N GLY A 321 30.75 20.99 15.48
CA GLY A 321 31.08 21.92 14.41
C GLY A 321 32.44 22.56 14.58
N VAL A 322 32.93 23.16 13.52
CA VAL A 322 34.20 23.91 13.48
C VAL A 322 33.91 25.32 13.00
N ARG A 323 34.48 26.30 13.72
CA ARG A 323 34.43 27.71 13.34
C ARG A 323 35.19 27.93 12.02
N LEU A 324 34.56 28.59 11.04
CA LEU A 324 35.19 28.91 9.77
C LEU A 324 36.02 30.21 9.85
N SER A 325 36.97 30.36 8.97
CA SER A 325 37.85 31.53 8.90
C SER A 325 37.18 32.78 8.33
N PHE A 326 35.95 32.69 7.91
CA PHE A 326 35.16 33.78 7.33
C PHE A 326 33.78 33.89 8.01
N ASP A 327 33.15 35.04 7.86
CA ASP A 327 31.81 35.36 8.36
C ASP A 327 30.84 35.60 7.20
N VAL A 328 29.54 35.64 7.50
CA VAL A 328 28.47 35.82 6.52
C VAL A 328 27.58 37.01 6.92
N ILE A 329 27.18 37.83 5.96
CA ILE A 329 26.32 39.00 6.16
C ILE A 329 24.85 38.60 5.98
N ASN A 330 24.01 38.90 6.97
CA ASN A 330 22.57 38.77 6.90
C ASN A 330 21.97 39.83 5.99
N PRO A 331 21.23 39.45 4.92
CA PRO A 331 20.73 40.42 3.92
C PRO A 331 19.64 41.35 4.44
N VAL A 332 18.95 41.07 5.55
CA VAL A 332 17.81 41.85 6.04
C VAL A 332 18.22 42.99 7.00
N ASP A 333 19.31 42.81 7.78
CA ASP A 333 19.75 43.79 8.76
C ASP A 333 21.25 44.12 8.70
N GLY A 334 21.99 43.48 7.79
CA GLY A 334 23.42 43.72 7.57
C GLY A 334 24.33 43.23 8.69
N ARG A 335 23.83 42.46 9.66
CA ARG A 335 24.67 41.91 10.70
C ARG A 335 25.65 40.87 10.15
N VAL A 336 26.85 40.87 10.69
CA VAL A 336 27.87 39.89 10.41
C VAL A 336 27.64 38.70 11.35
N LEU A 337 27.42 37.52 10.76
CA LEU A 337 27.14 36.25 11.44
C LEU A 337 28.40 35.38 11.43
N PRO A 338 28.84 34.85 12.58
CA PRO A 338 29.90 33.86 12.58
C PRO A 338 29.49 32.59 11.84
N ALA A 339 30.36 32.07 10.95
CA ALA A 339 30.09 30.90 10.17
C ALA A 339 30.76 29.63 10.73
N TYR A 340 30.07 28.52 10.70
CA TYR A 340 30.52 27.22 11.16
C TYR A 340 30.33 26.14 10.09
N ALA A 341 31.14 25.10 10.08
CA ALA A 341 30.81 23.84 9.45
C ALA A 341 30.33 22.86 10.54
N ALA A 342 29.13 22.27 10.40
CA ALA A 342 28.57 21.40 11.43
C ALA A 342 28.00 20.11 10.88
N ASP A 343 28.05 19.04 11.69
CA ASP A 343 27.68 17.68 11.29
C ASP A 343 26.17 17.48 11.03
N TYR A 344 25.32 18.36 11.53
CA TYR A 344 23.87 18.30 11.35
C TYR A 344 23.33 19.00 10.08
N VAL A 345 24.20 19.61 9.26
CA VAL A 345 23.84 20.18 7.97
C VAL A 345 24.31 19.27 6.86
N LEU A 346 23.37 18.88 5.98
CA LEU A 346 23.61 17.94 4.87
C LEU A 346 23.73 18.69 3.54
N MET A 347 24.66 18.27 2.68
CA MET A 347 24.82 18.83 1.31
C MET A 347 23.60 18.57 0.43
N ASP A 348 22.96 17.40 0.61
CA ASP A 348 21.84 16.95 -0.21
C ASP A 348 20.47 17.54 0.23
N TYR A 349 20.45 18.34 1.29
CA TYR A 349 19.23 19.00 1.77
C TYR A 349 19.34 20.53 1.58
N GLY A 350 18.55 21.08 0.66
CA GLY A 350 18.60 22.51 0.33
C GLY A 350 19.88 22.86 -0.46
N THR A 351 20.62 23.85 0.05
CA THR A 351 21.83 24.38 -0.59
C THR A 351 23.12 23.94 0.11
N GLY A 352 23.02 23.08 1.12
CA GLY A 352 24.16 22.73 1.99
C GLY A 352 24.59 23.87 2.92
N ALA A 353 23.77 24.92 3.04
CA ALA A 353 23.99 26.06 3.93
C ALA A 353 22.68 26.48 4.59
N ILE A 354 22.71 26.81 5.87
CA ILE A 354 21.53 27.25 6.64
C ILE A 354 21.83 28.50 7.44
N MET A 355 20.84 29.36 7.58
CA MET A 355 20.82 30.37 8.64
C MET A 355 20.40 29.71 9.95
N ALA A 356 21.11 29.91 11.01
CA ALA A 356 20.80 29.32 12.30
C ALA A 356 20.03 30.31 13.19
N VAL A 357 18.86 29.84 13.70
CA VAL A 357 17.94 30.66 14.49
C VAL A 357 17.66 29.98 15.83
N PRO A 358 18.56 30.11 16.82
CA PRO A 358 18.51 29.36 18.07
C PRO A 358 17.22 29.49 18.89
N ALA A 359 16.55 30.65 18.81
CA ALA A 359 15.29 30.82 19.54
C ALA A 359 14.11 30.02 18.96
N HIS A 360 14.20 29.54 17.68
CA HIS A 360 13.09 28.97 16.93
C HIS A 360 13.40 27.62 16.28
N ASP A 361 14.63 27.09 16.41
CA ASP A 361 15.04 25.72 16.05
C ASP A 361 15.83 25.12 17.19
N GLN A 362 15.41 23.93 17.65
CA GLN A 362 16.02 23.27 18.80
C GLN A 362 17.47 22.85 18.53
N ARG A 363 17.78 22.43 17.30
CA ARG A 363 19.15 22.03 16.88
C ARG A 363 20.10 23.22 17.00
N ASP A 364 19.63 24.35 16.52
CA ASP A 364 20.38 25.60 16.56
C ASP A 364 20.53 26.10 17.98
N LEU A 365 19.52 25.95 18.85
CA LEU A 365 19.59 26.31 20.26
C LEU A 365 20.64 25.47 21.01
N ASP A 366 20.63 24.16 20.81
CA ASP A 366 21.57 23.25 21.47
C ASP A 366 23.01 23.58 21.06
N PHE A 367 23.26 23.81 19.77
CA PHE A 367 24.58 24.20 19.28
C PHE A 367 24.98 25.60 19.77
N ALA A 368 24.09 26.59 19.73
CA ALA A 368 24.36 27.93 20.22
C ALA A 368 24.71 27.94 21.71
N ARG A 369 24.04 27.13 22.54
CA ARG A 369 24.35 26.98 23.96
C ARG A 369 25.72 26.35 24.22
N GLN A 370 26.09 25.35 23.41
CA GLN A 370 27.40 24.71 23.48
C GLN A 370 28.53 25.67 23.11
N GLU A 371 28.34 26.47 22.04
CA GLU A 371 29.36 27.39 21.53
C GLU A 371 29.31 28.78 22.17
N GLY A 372 28.35 29.07 23.07
CA GLY A 372 28.19 30.37 23.71
C GLY A 372 27.72 31.47 22.74
N ILE A 373 26.96 31.10 21.69
CA ILE A 373 26.45 32.04 20.69
C ILE A 373 25.18 32.72 21.22
N GLU A 374 24.95 33.98 20.81
CA GLU A 374 23.75 34.76 21.14
C GLU A 374 22.47 34.04 20.70
N VAL A 375 21.40 34.09 21.50
CA VAL A 375 20.05 33.65 21.16
C VAL A 375 19.17 34.89 21.07
N ARG A 376 18.42 35.00 19.96
CA ARG A 376 17.55 36.16 19.72
C ARG A 376 16.13 35.71 19.36
N VAL A 377 15.17 36.04 20.23
CA VAL A 377 13.77 35.74 20.04
C VAL A 377 13.16 36.74 19.05
N VAL A 378 12.51 36.24 17.99
CA VAL A 378 11.84 37.05 16.97
C VAL A 378 10.37 36.67 16.75
N ILE A 379 9.91 35.59 17.34
CA ILE A 379 8.49 35.22 17.42
C ILE A 379 8.14 35.01 18.88
N ALA A 380 7.18 35.76 19.39
CA ALA A 380 6.65 35.61 20.74
C ALA A 380 5.25 34.98 20.69
N PRO A 381 4.93 34.04 21.60
CA PRO A 381 3.58 33.50 21.77
C PRO A 381 2.53 34.59 21.98
N ASP A 382 1.33 34.40 21.44
CA ASP A 382 0.24 35.37 21.54
C ASP A 382 -0.36 35.50 22.96
N ASP A 383 -0.03 34.56 23.85
CA ASP A 383 -0.45 34.59 25.26
C ASP A 383 0.37 35.56 26.13
N GLY A 384 1.34 36.27 25.55
CA GLY A 384 2.23 37.21 26.24
C GLY A 384 3.42 36.57 26.99
N SER A 385 3.59 35.25 26.89
CA SER A 385 4.74 34.55 27.49
C SER A 385 5.95 34.63 26.55
N ALA A 386 6.63 35.74 26.47
CA ALA A 386 7.84 35.84 25.64
C ALA A 386 8.97 34.97 26.23
N PRO A 387 9.53 34.01 25.45
CA PRO A 387 10.67 33.22 25.93
C PRO A 387 11.85 34.13 26.30
N ASP A 388 12.48 33.88 27.46
CA ASP A 388 13.69 34.59 27.82
C ASP A 388 14.90 33.98 27.08
N ALA A 389 15.43 34.74 26.13
CA ALA A 389 16.59 34.31 25.32
C ALA A 389 17.79 33.85 26.15
N ALA A 390 17.98 34.35 27.35
CA ALA A 390 19.14 34.03 28.20
C ALA A 390 19.00 32.65 28.89
N THR A 391 17.77 32.26 29.21
CA THR A 391 17.51 31.08 30.05
C THR A 391 16.75 29.95 29.35
N MET A 392 16.19 30.19 28.12
CA MET A 392 15.44 29.19 27.40
C MET A 392 16.28 27.94 27.09
N THR A 393 15.70 26.77 27.36
CA THR A 393 16.26 25.46 27.04
C THR A 393 15.51 24.74 25.95
N GLN A 394 14.31 25.25 25.56
CA GLN A 394 13.49 24.77 24.53
C GLN A 394 13.21 25.90 23.53
N ALA A 395 13.43 25.64 22.24
CA ALA A 395 13.15 26.58 21.17
C ALA A 395 11.64 26.72 20.97
N TRP A 396 11.18 27.94 20.66
CA TRP A 396 9.78 28.18 20.31
C TRP A 396 9.56 28.03 18.81
N SER A 397 8.93 26.96 18.39
CA SER A 397 8.58 26.69 16.99
C SER A 397 7.09 26.94 16.64
N GLY A 398 6.29 27.34 17.65
CA GLY A 398 4.86 27.55 17.51
C GLY A 398 4.47 28.87 16.84
N ASP A 399 3.16 29.08 16.72
CA ASP A 399 2.56 30.34 16.24
C ASP A 399 2.86 31.51 17.19
N GLY A 400 2.74 32.72 16.67
CA GLY A 400 2.95 33.92 17.48
C GLY A 400 3.11 35.20 16.68
N THR A 401 3.36 36.26 17.41
CA THR A 401 3.57 37.62 16.89
C THR A 401 5.05 37.90 16.71
N THR A 402 5.44 38.53 15.59
CA THR A 402 6.81 38.89 15.28
C THR A 402 7.28 40.02 16.20
N VAL A 403 8.49 39.87 16.76
CA VAL A 403 9.16 40.87 17.62
C VAL A 403 10.63 40.98 17.21
N ASN A 404 11.31 42.06 17.59
CA ASN A 404 12.74 42.31 17.32
C ASN A 404 13.14 42.19 15.84
N SER A 405 12.19 42.41 14.92
CA SER A 405 12.32 42.22 13.48
C SER A 405 12.06 43.54 12.70
N GLY A 406 12.24 44.64 13.37
CA GLY A 406 12.15 45.99 12.77
C GLY A 406 10.79 46.29 12.16
N PRO A 407 10.69 46.48 10.81
CA PRO A 407 9.42 46.87 10.17
C PRO A 407 8.32 45.82 10.26
N TYR A 408 8.63 44.63 10.70
CA TYR A 408 7.69 43.50 10.79
C TYR A 408 7.16 43.26 12.21
N ASP A 409 7.63 44.02 13.21
CA ASP A 409 7.21 43.91 14.61
C ASP A 409 5.69 44.11 14.75
N GLY A 410 5.05 43.23 15.51
CA GLY A 410 3.62 43.24 15.77
C GLY A 410 2.76 42.54 14.71
N LEU A 411 3.36 41.98 13.67
CA LEU A 411 2.63 41.14 12.68
C LEU A 411 2.58 39.70 13.12
N ALA A 412 1.51 38.99 12.71
CA ALA A 412 1.50 37.53 12.79
C ALA A 412 2.63 36.96 11.92
N TRP A 413 3.24 35.85 12.35
CA TRP A 413 4.41 35.27 11.68
C TRP A 413 4.16 34.90 10.21
N GLN A 414 2.93 34.46 9.85
CA GLN A 414 2.55 34.15 8.46
C GLN A 414 2.59 35.40 7.58
N GLU A 415 2.09 36.52 8.09
CA GLU A 415 2.11 37.81 7.38
C GLU A 415 3.55 38.33 7.27
N THR A 416 4.36 38.14 8.31
CA THR A 416 5.79 38.47 8.28
C THR A 416 6.50 37.62 7.21
N LYS A 417 6.27 36.31 7.17
CA LYS A 417 6.80 35.42 6.13
C LYS A 417 6.49 35.93 4.74
N ARG A 418 5.22 36.27 4.49
CA ARG A 418 4.79 36.79 3.19
C ARG A 418 5.47 38.12 2.80
N ARG A 419 5.53 39.10 3.74
CA ARG A 419 6.09 40.42 3.48
C ARG A 419 7.59 40.39 3.32
N ILE A 420 8.31 39.72 4.22
CA ILE A 420 9.76 39.65 4.15
C ILE A 420 10.25 38.95 2.87
N THR A 421 9.51 37.94 2.41
CA THR A 421 9.82 37.26 1.15
C THR A 421 9.63 38.20 -0.03
N ALA A 422 8.52 38.95 -0.07
CA ALA A 422 8.27 39.95 -1.13
C ALA A 422 9.30 41.09 -1.13
N ASP A 423 9.73 41.55 0.06
CA ASP A 423 10.74 42.60 0.20
C ASP A 423 12.13 42.13 -0.25
N LEU A 424 12.48 40.87 0.05
CA LEU A 424 13.71 40.22 -0.44
C LEU A 424 13.71 40.11 -1.95
N GLU A 425 12.56 39.73 -2.55
CA GLU A 425 12.39 39.60 -3.99
C GLU A 425 12.53 40.96 -4.68
N ALA A 426 11.89 42.01 -4.12
CA ALA A 426 11.99 43.37 -4.63
C ALA A 426 13.42 43.92 -4.59
N GLN A 427 14.23 43.48 -3.63
CA GLN A 427 15.66 43.83 -3.49
C GLN A 427 16.60 42.94 -4.29
N GLY A 428 16.12 41.88 -4.95
CA GLY A 428 16.95 40.92 -5.66
C GLY A 428 17.81 40.05 -4.71
N LYS A 429 17.42 39.98 -3.43
CA LYS A 429 18.16 39.22 -2.38
C LYS A 429 17.51 37.90 -2.01
N GLY A 430 16.42 37.51 -2.67
CA GLY A 430 15.72 36.26 -2.45
C GLY A 430 14.48 36.11 -3.31
N ARG A 431 13.80 35.00 -3.20
CA ARG A 431 12.53 34.71 -3.89
C ARG A 431 11.72 33.65 -3.15
N ALA A 432 10.41 33.70 -3.33
CA ALA A 432 9.57 32.57 -2.90
C ALA A 432 9.97 31.30 -3.66
N THR A 433 10.09 30.20 -2.96
CA THR A 433 10.51 28.93 -3.55
C THR A 433 9.83 27.76 -2.84
N VAL A 434 9.36 26.81 -3.62
CA VAL A 434 8.88 25.53 -3.10
C VAL A 434 10.02 24.52 -3.22
N ASN A 435 10.29 23.81 -2.15
CA ASN A 435 11.25 22.72 -2.13
C ASN A 435 10.54 21.41 -1.79
N TYR A 436 11.12 20.30 -2.20
CA TYR A 436 10.58 18.97 -1.94
C TYR A 436 11.65 18.08 -1.30
N ARG A 437 11.23 17.22 -0.36
CA ARG A 437 12.11 16.19 0.18
C ARG A 437 12.30 15.03 -0.82
N LEU A 438 11.30 14.78 -1.67
CA LEU A 438 11.36 13.83 -2.77
C LEU A 438 12.61 14.09 -3.63
N ARG A 439 13.31 13.03 -4.01
CA ARG A 439 14.44 13.03 -4.93
C ARG A 439 14.07 12.31 -6.21
N ASP A 440 14.80 12.61 -7.29
CA ASP A 440 14.64 11.84 -8.52
C ASP A 440 14.95 10.37 -8.29
N TRP A 441 14.15 9.52 -8.91
CA TRP A 441 14.20 8.09 -8.71
C TRP A 441 15.42 7.48 -9.40
N LEU A 442 16.32 6.92 -8.62
CA LEU A 442 17.51 6.22 -9.08
C LEU A 442 17.16 4.81 -9.55
N ILE A 443 17.28 4.57 -10.85
CA ILE A 443 16.83 3.31 -11.47
C ILE A 443 17.96 2.33 -11.83
N SER A 444 19.20 2.75 -11.91
CA SER A 444 20.34 1.87 -12.25
C SER A 444 20.62 0.82 -11.17
N ARG A 445 20.77 -0.44 -11.57
CA ARG A 445 21.21 -1.54 -10.71
C ARG A 445 22.39 -2.27 -11.36
N GLN A 446 23.45 -2.51 -10.59
CA GLN A 446 24.63 -3.27 -11.02
C GLN A 446 24.40 -4.77 -10.83
N ARG A 447 23.28 -5.22 -11.38
CA ARG A 447 22.80 -6.60 -11.29
C ARG A 447 22.41 -7.07 -12.68
N SER A 448 22.33 -8.37 -12.86
CA SER A 448 22.08 -8.95 -14.16
C SER A 448 20.70 -9.57 -14.33
N TRP A 449 19.97 -9.78 -13.23
CA TRP A 449 18.58 -10.25 -13.29
C TRP A 449 17.62 -9.06 -13.20
N GLY A 450 17.46 -8.36 -14.33
CA GLY A 450 16.65 -7.15 -14.50
C GLY A 450 16.56 -6.73 -15.95
N ALA A 451 15.65 -5.81 -16.28
CA ALA A 451 15.51 -5.29 -17.64
C ALA A 451 16.74 -4.44 -18.01
N PRO A 452 17.51 -4.80 -19.06
CA PRO A 452 18.66 -4.01 -19.48
C PRO A 452 18.28 -2.61 -19.93
N ILE A 453 19.11 -1.62 -19.62
CA ILE A 453 18.90 -0.24 -20.07
C ILE A 453 19.23 -0.14 -21.56
N PRO A 454 18.30 0.28 -22.44
CA PRO A 454 18.45 0.21 -23.89
C PRO A 454 19.22 1.41 -24.47
N ILE A 455 20.43 1.67 -23.92
CA ILE A 455 21.30 2.77 -24.34
C ILE A 455 22.67 2.23 -24.77
N VAL A 456 23.19 2.85 -25.82
CA VAL A 456 24.57 2.64 -26.32
C VAL A 456 25.40 3.88 -26.02
N HIS A 457 26.54 3.71 -25.37
CA HIS A 457 27.50 4.77 -25.09
C HIS A 457 28.52 4.85 -26.22
N CYS A 458 28.49 5.92 -26.98
CA CYS A 458 29.38 6.16 -28.09
C CYS A 458 30.36 7.30 -27.75
N PRO A 459 31.66 7.12 -27.92
CA PRO A 459 32.65 8.18 -27.66
C PRO A 459 32.42 9.46 -28.50
N ARG A 460 31.79 9.33 -29.68
CA ARG A 460 31.49 10.45 -30.57
C ARG A 460 30.09 11.07 -30.39
N CYS A 461 29.10 10.24 -30.11
CA CYS A 461 27.68 10.64 -30.08
C CYS A 461 27.12 10.77 -28.66
N GLY A 462 27.86 10.34 -27.64
CA GLY A 462 27.39 10.28 -26.27
C GLY A 462 26.42 9.11 -26.03
N GLN A 463 25.31 9.37 -25.38
CA GLN A 463 24.24 8.40 -25.07
C GLN A 463 23.30 8.29 -26.28
N VAL A 464 23.22 7.11 -26.88
CA VAL A 464 22.42 6.85 -28.07
C VAL A 464 21.39 5.77 -27.76
N PRO A 465 20.10 6.02 -27.90
CA PRO A 465 19.06 5.02 -27.69
C PRO A 465 19.17 3.88 -28.71
N VAL A 466 18.90 2.66 -28.26
CA VAL A 466 18.74 1.52 -29.15
C VAL A 466 17.48 1.76 -30.00
N PRO A 467 17.53 1.57 -31.33
CA PRO A 467 16.35 1.69 -32.19
C PRO A 467 15.20 0.79 -31.70
N ARG A 468 13.98 1.31 -31.68
CA ARG A 468 12.82 0.60 -31.11
C ARG A 468 12.55 -0.73 -31.77
N GLU A 469 12.85 -0.84 -33.06
CA GLU A 469 12.75 -2.08 -33.86
C GLU A 469 13.79 -3.15 -33.47
N HIS A 470 14.80 -2.79 -32.70
CA HIS A 470 15.82 -3.70 -32.19
C HIS A 470 15.57 -4.11 -30.73
N LEU A 471 14.48 -3.67 -30.13
CA LEU A 471 14.09 -4.14 -28.79
C LEU A 471 13.51 -5.57 -28.87
N PRO A 472 13.71 -6.39 -27.86
CA PRO A 472 14.44 -6.09 -26.63
C PRO A 472 15.94 -6.22 -26.76
N VAL A 473 16.70 -5.41 -26.03
CA VAL A 473 18.08 -5.72 -25.66
C VAL A 473 18.01 -6.90 -24.70
N ARG A 474 18.39 -8.09 -25.16
CA ARG A 474 18.22 -9.34 -24.41
C ARG A 474 19.35 -9.58 -23.42
N LEU A 475 19.00 -10.16 -22.26
CA LEU A 475 19.99 -10.72 -21.34
C LEU A 475 20.66 -11.93 -21.98
N PRO A 476 21.99 -12.10 -21.84
CA PRO A 476 22.68 -13.33 -22.23
C PRO A 476 22.21 -14.53 -21.40
N ASP A 477 22.13 -15.69 -22.03
CA ASP A 477 21.76 -16.94 -21.34
C ASP A 477 22.94 -17.60 -20.60
N ASP A 478 24.19 -17.14 -20.87
CA ASP A 478 25.45 -17.69 -20.34
C ASP A 478 26.14 -16.77 -19.32
N LEU A 479 25.37 -16.05 -18.53
CA LEU A 479 25.87 -15.15 -17.48
C LEU A 479 26.49 -15.94 -16.33
N ASP A 480 27.71 -15.55 -15.93
CA ASP A 480 28.38 -16.08 -14.76
C ASP A 480 28.00 -15.27 -13.51
N PHE A 481 27.08 -15.81 -12.71
CA PHE A 481 26.63 -15.18 -11.47
C PHE A 481 27.61 -15.35 -10.28
N THR A 482 28.72 -16.04 -10.46
CA THR A 482 29.74 -16.24 -9.41
C THR A 482 30.74 -15.11 -9.34
N VAL A 483 30.83 -14.28 -10.38
CA VAL A 483 31.78 -13.16 -10.45
C VAL A 483 31.52 -12.07 -9.40
N ALA A 484 32.60 -11.43 -8.99
CA ALA A 484 32.51 -10.26 -8.11
C ALA A 484 32.27 -9.01 -8.95
N GLY A 485 31.07 -8.46 -8.92
CA GLY A 485 30.67 -7.28 -9.71
C GLY A 485 29.45 -7.54 -10.56
N SER A 486 29.20 -6.68 -11.56
CA SER A 486 28.13 -6.87 -12.52
C SER A 486 28.48 -7.95 -13.55
N PRO A 487 27.76 -9.07 -13.63
CA PRO A 487 28.00 -10.07 -14.65
C PRO A 487 27.87 -9.54 -16.09
N LEU A 488 27.02 -8.56 -16.34
CA LEU A 488 26.87 -7.93 -17.66
C LEU A 488 28.09 -7.10 -18.05
N ASP A 489 28.74 -6.41 -17.10
CA ASP A 489 29.94 -5.61 -17.33
C ASP A 489 31.15 -6.50 -17.69
N LEU A 490 31.19 -7.70 -17.12
CA LEU A 490 32.23 -8.68 -17.31
C LEU A 490 31.97 -9.66 -18.47
N HIS A 491 30.75 -9.63 -19.04
CA HIS A 491 30.38 -10.54 -20.12
C HIS A 491 31.16 -10.20 -21.42
N PRO A 492 31.77 -11.17 -22.06
CA PRO A 492 32.75 -10.92 -23.13
C PRO A 492 32.18 -10.22 -24.37
N THR A 493 30.90 -10.45 -24.68
CA THR A 493 30.27 -9.89 -25.89
C THR A 493 29.17 -8.88 -25.58
N PHE A 494 28.45 -8.98 -24.47
CA PHE A 494 27.26 -8.12 -24.18
C PHE A 494 27.62 -6.63 -24.25
N LYS A 495 28.72 -6.22 -23.61
CA LYS A 495 29.11 -4.82 -23.52
C LYS A 495 29.68 -4.29 -24.85
N HIS A 496 30.49 -5.07 -25.56
CA HIS A 496 31.31 -4.59 -26.67
C HIS A 496 30.80 -5.01 -28.06
N ASP A 497 29.95 -6.05 -28.15
CA ASP A 497 29.43 -6.47 -29.47
C ASP A 497 28.20 -5.59 -29.83
N VAL A 498 28.51 -4.32 -30.11
CA VAL A 498 27.53 -3.33 -30.53
C VAL A 498 28.15 -2.24 -31.38
N VAL A 499 27.42 -1.81 -32.39
CA VAL A 499 27.77 -0.68 -33.25
C VAL A 499 26.87 0.50 -32.90
N CYS A 500 27.43 1.69 -32.83
CA CYS A 500 26.65 2.90 -32.56
C CYS A 500 25.54 3.10 -33.60
N PRO A 501 24.27 3.11 -33.20
CA PRO A 501 23.15 3.27 -34.15
C PRO A 501 23.17 4.60 -34.90
N ALA A 502 23.74 5.64 -34.30
CA ALA A 502 23.77 6.99 -34.91
C ALA A 502 24.93 7.20 -35.90
N CYS A 503 26.12 6.63 -35.66
CA CYS A 503 27.30 6.96 -36.47
C CYS A 503 28.10 5.73 -36.96
N GLY A 504 27.65 4.52 -36.64
CA GLY A 504 28.31 3.30 -37.06
C GLY A 504 29.67 3.02 -36.39
N SER A 505 30.04 3.68 -35.28
CA SER A 505 31.29 3.42 -34.57
C SER A 505 31.24 2.07 -33.86
N GLU A 506 32.31 1.30 -34.06
CA GLU A 506 32.57 0.02 -33.36
C GLU A 506 33.14 0.23 -31.94
N ASP A 507 33.58 1.45 -31.59
CA ASP A 507 34.11 1.79 -30.27
C ASP A 507 32.97 2.04 -29.25
N ALA A 508 31.74 1.80 -29.65
CA ALA A 508 30.56 1.97 -28.79
C ALA A 508 30.39 0.80 -27.79
N THR A 509 29.77 1.07 -26.66
CA THR A 509 29.47 0.04 -25.66
C THR A 509 28.00 0.07 -25.26
N ARG A 510 27.39 -1.08 -24.96
CA ARG A 510 26.08 -1.12 -24.32
C ARG A 510 26.18 -0.64 -22.88
N ASP A 511 25.05 -0.07 -22.36
CA ASP A 511 24.89 0.11 -20.93
C ASP A 511 24.85 -1.27 -20.27
N VAL A 512 25.52 -1.42 -19.14
CA VAL A 512 25.66 -2.70 -18.42
C VAL A 512 24.85 -2.73 -17.13
N ASP A 513 24.16 -1.65 -16.81
CA ASP A 513 23.21 -1.61 -15.71
C ASP A 513 21.85 -2.15 -16.16
N THR A 514 21.12 -2.74 -15.22
CA THR A 514 19.70 -3.08 -15.38
C THR A 514 18.83 -2.06 -14.64
N MET A 515 17.57 -1.99 -15.01
CA MET A 515 16.61 -1.15 -14.31
C MET A 515 16.19 -1.79 -12.99
N ASP A 516 15.84 -0.95 -12.03
CA ASP A 516 15.15 -1.34 -10.80
C ASP A 516 13.88 -2.13 -11.15
N THR A 517 13.59 -3.21 -10.44
CA THR A 517 12.39 -4.04 -10.66
C THR A 517 11.09 -3.26 -10.55
N PHE A 518 11.06 -2.17 -9.74
CA PHE A 518 9.89 -1.29 -9.66
C PHE A 518 9.58 -0.55 -10.98
N VAL A 519 10.54 -0.46 -11.92
CA VAL A 519 10.26 0.06 -13.27
C VAL A 519 9.33 -0.91 -14.01
N ASP A 520 9.56 -2.23 -13.87
CA ASP A 520 8.71 -3.25 -14.47
C ASP A 520 7.30 -3.24 -13.88
N SER A 521 7.17 -3.11 -12.56
CA SER A 521 5.88 -3.13 -11.88
C SER A 521 5.10 -1.81 -11.94
N SER A 522 5.71 -0.70 -12.41
CA SER A 522 5.04 0.60 -12.44
C SER A 522 4.04 0.79 -13.58
N TRP A 523 3.97 -0.14 -14.54
CA TRP A 523 3.10 -0.06 -15.72
C TRP A 523 2.39 -1.37 -16.08
N TYR A 524 2.63 -2.47 -15.38
CA TYR A 524 2.17 -3.83 -15.71
C TYR A 524 0.64 -3.96 -15.86
N PHE A 525 -0.13 -3.18 -15.12
CA PHE A 525 -1.58 -3.13 -15.21
C PHE A 525 -2.08 -2.67 -16.60
N LEU A 526 -1.28 -1.93 -17.35
CA LEU A 526 -1.55 -1.58 -18.74
C LEU A 526 -1.29 -2.78 -19.67
N ARG A 527 -0.25 -3.57 -19.43
CA ARG A 527 0.10 -4.72 -20.26
C ARG A 527 -0.94 -5.82 -20.22
N PHE A 528 -1.63 -5.99 -19.10
CA PHE A 528 -2.73 -6.95 -19.00
C PHE A 528 -3.88 -6.69 -19.98
N LEU A 529 -3.98 -5.51 -20.55
CA LEU A 529 -5.02 -5.18 -21.54
C LEU A 529 -4.77 -5.86 -22.90
N ASP A 530 -3.53 -6.20 -23.21
CA ASP A 530 -3.14 -7.04 -24.35
C ASP A 530 -1.76 -7.66 -24.11
N PRO A 531 -1.70 -8.75 -23.31
CA PRO A 531 -0.45 -9.31 -22.84
C PRO A 531 0.41 -9.94 -23.94
N THR A 532 -0.18 -10.30 -25.07
CA THR A 532 0.45 -11.06 -26.16
C THR A 532 0.86 -10.22 -27.38
N SER A 533 0.48 -8.95 -27.41
CA SER A 533 0.80 -8.08 -28.55
C SER A 533 2.31 -7.88 -28.72
N ALA A 534 2.79 -8.07 -29.93
CA ALA A 534 4.13 -7.71 -30.36
C ALA A 534 4.20 -6.32 -31.03
N GLN A 535 3.05 -5.65 -31.21
CA GLN A 535 2.93 -4.39 -31.96
C GLN A 535 2.85 -3.15 -31.07
N HIS A 536 2.34 -3.31 -29.85
CA HIS A 536 2.16 -2.22 -28.87
C HIS A 536 2.26 -2.76 -27.45
N ALA A 537 2.62 -1.87 -26.53
CA ALA A 537 2.66 -2.19 -25.10
C ALA A 537 1.25 -2.42 -24.54
N TRP A 538 0.28 -1.64 -24.99
CA TRP A 538 -1.15 -1.75 -24.70
C TRP A 538 -1.98 -1.00 -25.76
N PRO A 539 -3.24 -1.40 -26.01
CA PRO A 539 -4.15 -0.64 -26.85
C PRO A 539 -4.64 0.62 -26.13
N ARG A 540 -4.52 1.79 -26.76
CA ARG A 540 -4.91 3.08 -26.14
C ARG A 540 -6.40 3.16 -25.80
N ASP A 541 -7.26 2.57 -26.65
CA ASP A 541 -8.70 2.57 -26.42
C ASP A 541 -9.07 1.67 -25.23
N ALA A 542 -8.44 0.51 -25.10
CA ALA A 542 -8.61 -0.36 -23.95
C ALA A 542 -8.12 0.33 -22.66
N ALA A 543 -6.96 0.99 -22.71
CA ALA A 543 -6.48 1.78 -21.56
C ALA A 543 -7.48 2.89 -21.19
N SER A 544 -8.10 3.57 -22.16
CA SER A 544 -9.10 4.61 -21.90
C SER A 544 -10.39 4.05 -21.29
N HIS A 545 -10.72 2.77 -21.54
CA HIS A 545 -11.89 2.10 -20.98
C HIS A 545 -11.64 1.51 -19.59
N TRP A 546 -10.50 0.80 -19.41
CA TRP A 546 -10.24 0.01 -18.22
C TRP A 546 -9.55 0.80 -17.09
N LEU A 547 -8.88 1.94 -17.39
CA LEU A 547 -8.23 2.76 -16.37
C LEU A 547 -9.14 3.90 -15.87
N PRO A 548 -8.96 4.30 -14.59
CA PRO A 548 -8.13 3.65 -13.58
C PRO A 548 -8.62 2.26 -13.20
N VAL A 549 -7.73 1.40 -12.70
CA VAL A 549 -8.09 0.13 -12.07
C VAL A 549 -9.11 0.39 -10.95
N ASP A 550 -10.24 -0.30 -10.95
CA ASP A 550 -11.34 -0.01 -10.02
C ASP A 550 -11.02 -0.37 -8.58
N GLN A 551 -10.36 -1.51 -8.39
CA GLN A 551 -9.91 -1.95 -7.08
C GLN A 551 -8.52 -2.55 -7.17
N TYR A 552 -7.60 -2.00 -6.41
CA TYR A 552 -6.25 -2.52 -6.21
C TYR A 552 -6.10 -3.08 -4.80
N THR A 553 -5.50 -4.25 -4.66
CA THR A 553 -5.31 -4.91 -3.35
C THR A 553 -3.84 -5.28 -3.17
N GLY A 554 -3.25 -4.85 -2.06
CA GLY A 554 -1.84 -5.16 -1.78
C GLY A 554 -1.28 -4.49 -0.53
N GLY A 555 -0.03 -4.81 -0.20
CA GLY A 555 0.63 -4.43 1.04
C GLY A 555 0.90 -2.94 1.20
N VAL A 556 0.82 -2.45 2.43
CA VAL A 556 1.05 -1.05 2.78
C VAL A 556 2.52 -0.64 2.64
N GLU A 557 3.44 -1.58 2.69
CA GLU A 557 4.89 -1.38 2.51
C GLU A 557 5.24 -0.71 1.18
N HIS A 558 4.36 -0.85 0.19
CA HIS A 558 4.51 -0.23 -1.12
C HIS A 558 4.04 1.21 -1.21
N ALA A 559 3.61 1.84 -0.10
CA ALA A 559 3.03 3.18 -0.08
C ALA A 559 3.92 4.23 -0.77
N ILE A 560 5.21 4.25 -0.47
CA ILE A 560 6.21 5.20 -1.01
C ILE A 560 7.11 4.60 -2.09
N LEU A 561 6.87 3.34 -2.47
CA LEU A 561 7.60 2.58 -3.50
C LEU A 561 6.71 2.43 -4.74
N HIS A 562 6.29 1.20 -5.03
CA HIS A 562 5.49 0.83 -6.19
C HIS A 562 4.26 1.73 -6.42
N LEU A 563 3.50 2.06 -5.37
CA LEU A 563 2.30 2.91 -5.50
C LEU A 563 2.64 4.34 -5.94
N LEU A 564 3.70 4.92 -5.42
CA LEU A 564 4.16 6.25 -5.82
C LEU A 564 4.71 6.24 -7.25
N TYR A 565 5.50 5.21 -7.60
CA TYR A 565 6.10 5.08 -8.92
C TYR A 565 5.05 4.82 -10.00
N SER A 566 4.04 4.00 -9.75
CA SER A 566 2.92 3.76 -10.67
C SER A 566 2.15 5.05 -10.97
N ARG A 567 1.96 5.90 -9.97
CA ARG A 567 1.31 7.22 -10.13
C ARG A 567 2.15 8.14 -11.02
N PHE A 568 3.46 8.19 -10.78
CA PHE A 568 4.39 8.94 -11.63
C PHE A 568 4.34 8.44 -13.09
N PHE A 569 4.39 7.12 -13.30
CA PHE A 569 4.34 6.54 -14.65
C PHE A 569 3.05 6.91 -15.38
N VAL A 570 1.89 6.81 -14.73
CA VAL A 570 0.62 7.19 -15.37
C VAL A 570 0.60 8.66 -15.74
N LYS A 571 1.06 9.56 -14.87
CA LYS A 571 1.13 11.00 -15.17
C LYS A 571 2.07 11.29 -16.35
N ALA A 572 3.26 10.69 -16.36
CA ALA A 572 4.21 10.83 -17.44
C ALA A 572 3.66 10.27 -18.77
N LEU A 573 3.08 9.07 -18.74
CA LEU A 573 2.47 8.45 -19.92
C LEU A 573 1.23 9.20 -20.42
N ARG A 574 0.47 9.86 -19.52
CA ARG A 574 -0.63 10.76 -19.89
C ARG A 574 -0.10 11.96 -20.68
N ASP A 575 0.93 12.61 -20.19
CA ASP A 575 1.53 13.79 -20.83
C ASP A 575 2.15 13.45 -22.19
N LEU A 576 2.66 12.23 -22.33
CA LEU A 576 3.13 11.67 -23.59
C LEU A 576 1.98 11.19 -24.52
N GLY A 577 0.73 11.25 -24.07
CA GLY A 577 -0.46 10.88 -24.85
C GLY A 577 -0.68 9.37 -24.99
N HIS A 578 -0.09 8.55 -24.15
CA HIS A 578 -0.23 7.09 -24.18
C HIS A 578 -1.44 6.58 -23.38
N VAL A 579 -1.86 7.29 -22.35
CA VAL A 579 -3.04 7.04 -21.52
C VAL A 579 -3.83 8.33 -21.29
N LYS A 580 -5.07 8.23 -20.81
CA LYS A 580 -5.91 9.38 -20.45
C LYS A 580 -6.14 9.49 -18.94
N ALA A 581 -5.88 8.43 -18.18
CA ALA A 581 -6.07 8.42 -16.76
C ALA A 581 -5.05 9.32 -16.04
N ASP A 582 -5.45 9.97 -14.96
CA ASP A 582 -4.59 10.77 -14.11
C ASP A 582 -3.95 9.94 -12.98
N GLU A 583 -4.62 8.86 -12.59
CA GLU A 583 -4.18 7.96 -11.52
C GLU A 583 -4.32 6.49 -11.97
N PRO A 584 -3.43 5.60 -11.51
CA PRO A 584 -3.48 4.18 -11.93
C PRO A 584 -4.61 3.41 -11.28
N PHE A 585 -4.94 3.70 -10.03
CA PHE A 585 -5.83 2.91 -9.17
C PHE A 585 -6.83 3.82 -8.48
N ALA A 586 -8.15 3.61 -8.72
CA ALA A 586 -9.21 4.41 -8.12
C ALA A 586 -9.33 4.13 -6.61
N ARG A 587 -9.32 2.85 -6.23
CA ARG A 587 -9.45 2.39 -4.85
C ARG A 587 -8.30 1.46 -4.49
N LEU A 588 -7.82 1.60 -3.26
CA LEU A 588 -6.79 0.75 -2.69
C LEU A 588 -7.30 0.07 -1.42
N LEU A 589 -7.12 -1.23 -1.32
CA LEU A 589 -7.27 -2.00 -0.10
C LEU A 589 -5.90 -2.49 0.34
N ASN A 590 -5.43 -2.03 1.49
CA ASN A 590 -4.28 -2.64 2.13
C ASN A 590 -4.79 -3.63 3.18
N GLN A 591 -4.51 -4.90 2.94
CA GLN A 591 -4.78 -5.93 3.94
C GLN A 591 -3.88 -5.77 5.17
N GLY A 592 -4.31 -6.34 6.28
CA GLY A 592 -3.47 -6.51 7.47
C GLY A 592 -2.29 -7.44 7.21
N GLN A 593 -1.52 -7.74 8.23
CA GLN A 593 -0.44 -8.71 8.18
C GLN A 593 -0.86 -10.02 8.86
N VAL A 594 -0.45 -11.15 8.30
CA VAL A 594 -0.55 -12.42 9.01
C VAL A 594 0.67 -12.58 9.89
N ILE A 595 0.46 -12.50 11.20
CA ILE A 595 1.49 -12.58 12.22
C ILE A 595 1.36 -13.90 13.00
N MET A 596 2.33 -14.23 13.82
CA MET A 596 2.32 -15.41 14.70
C MET A 596 2.79 -15.03 16.10
N GLY A 597 1.87 -15.09 17.07
CA GLY A 597 2.17 -14.73 18.46
C GLY A 597 2.67 -13.29 18.62
N GLY A 598 2.02 -12.34 17.97
CA GLY A 598 2.35 -10.92 17.97
C GLY A 598 3.60 -10.53 17.18
N LYS A 599 4.17 -11.45 16.36
CA LYS A 599 5.37 -11.18 15.56
C LYS A 599 5.16 -11.51 14.09
N ALA A 600 5.78 -10.74 13.20
CA ALA A 600 5.79 -11.05 11.77
C ALA A 600 6.30 -12.48 11.51
N MET A 601 5.66 -13.18 10.58
CA MET A 601 6.11 -14.49 10.15
C MET A 601 7.38 -14.39 9.30
N SER A 602 8.42 -15.11 9.63
CA SER A 602 9.63 -15.18 8.82
C SER A 602 10.30 -16.56 8.89
N LYS A 603 11.03 -16.91 7.82
CA LYS A 603 11.82 -18.17 7.78
C LYS A 603 12.93 -18.18 8.82
N SER A 604 13.53 -17.02 9.11
CA SER A 604 14.61 -16.87 10.09
C SER A 604 14.14 -17.06 11.53
N LEU A 605 12.88 -16.71 11.84
CA LEU A 605 12.28 -16.93 13.16
C LEU A 605 11.68 -18.34 13.32
N GLY A 606 11.58 -19.11 12.23
CA GLY A 606 11.01 -20.46 12.26
C GLY A 606 9.51 -20.51 12.61
N ASN A 607 8.80 -19.38 12.52
CA ASN A 607 7.37 -19.25 12.84
C ASN A 607 6.48 -19.19 11.59
N LEU A 608 7.02 -19.51 10.42
CA LEU A 608 6.30 -19.47 9.15
C LEU A 608 5.32 -20.65 9.03
N VAL A 609 4.06 -20.35 8.71
CA VAL A 609 3.05 -21.33 8.33
C VAL A 609 2.84 -21.26 6.83
N ALA A 610 2.95 -22.40 6.15
CA ALA A 610 2.69 -22.47 4.71
C ALA A 610 1.19 -22.76 4.46
N PRO A 611 0.54 -22.08 3.49
CA PRO A 611 -0.84 -22.38 3.10
C PRO A 611 -1.05 -23.86 2.79
N LYS A 612 -0.04 -24.51 2.20
CA LYS A 612 -0.05 -25.93 1.83
C LYS A 612 -0.39 -26.84 3.00
N ALA A 613 0.22 -26.63 4.16
CA ALA A 613 -0.06 -27.43 5.34
C ALA A 613 -1.53 -27.38 5.75
N VAL A 614 -2.17 -26.22 5.63
CA VAL A 614 -3.56 -26.01 6.03
C VAL A 614 -4.52 -26.60 5.00
N TYR A 615 -4.31 -26.36 3.70
CA TYR A 615 -5.25 -26.90 2.70
C TYR A 615 -5.10 -28.41 2.49
N GLU A 616 -3.96 -29.00 2.75
CA GLU A 616 -3.79 -30.46 2.72
C GLU A 616 -4.52 -31.15 3.90
N GLU A 617 -4.56 -30.50 5.07
CA GLU A 617 -5.23 -31.05 6.26
C GLU A 617 -6.73 -30.78 6.28
N TYR A 618 -7.17 -29.54 5.91
CA TYR A 618 -8.55 -29.07 6.10
C TYR A 618 -9.30 -28.77 4.80
N GLY A 619 -8.61 -28.70 3.67
CA GLY A 619 -9.18 -28.26 2.39
C GLY A 619 -8.96 -26.76 2.10
N ALA A 620 -9.01 -26.40 0.82
CA ALA A 620 -8.83 -25.03 0.33
C ALA A 620 -9.95 -24.10 0.83
N ASP A 621 -11.20 -24.54 0.75
CA ASP A 621 -12.34 -23.75 1.23
C ASP A 621 -12.26 -23.42 2.73
N THR A 622 -11.72 -24.36 3.52
CA THR A 622 -11.50 -24.12 4.94
C THR A 622 -10.46 -23.02 5.18
N LEU A 623 -9.34 -23.04 4.45
CA LEU A 623 -8.34 -21.97 4.54
C LEU A 623 -8.93 -20.63 4.15
N ARG A 624 -9.62 -20.56 3.01
CA ARG A 624 -10.27 -19.33 2.50
C ARG A 624 -11.27 -18.76 3.53
N ALA A 625 -12.20 -19.60 4.00
CA ALA A 625 -13.19 -19.17 5.00
C ALA A 625 -12.54 -18.75 6.33
N THR A 626 -11.42 -19.38 6.70
CA THR A 626 -10.66 -19.04 7.92
C THR A 626 -10.06 -17.65 7.79
N MET A 627 -9.39 -17.35 6.68
CA MET A 627 -8.80 -16.02 6.41
C MET A 627 -9.85 -14.91 6.47
N LEU A 628 -10.99 -15.10 5.78
CA LEU A 628 -12.04 -14.09 5.70
C LEU A 628 -12.85 -13.93 7.00
N PHE A 629 -12.83 -14.93 7.88
CA PHE A 629 -13.54 -14.85 9.16
C PHE A 629 -12.69 -14.29 10.30
N ALA A 630 -11.36 -14.40 10.21
CA ALA A 630 -10.44 -14.09 11.29
C ALA A 630 -10.49 -12.62 11.71
N SER A 631 -10.56 -11.69 10.75
CA SER A 631 -10.56 -10.24 10.99
C SER A 631 -11.28 -9.48 9.87
N ALA A 632 -11.41 -8.16 10.02
CA ALA A 632 -11.69 -7.28 8.87
C ALA A 632 -10.48 -7.29 7.93
N PRO A 633 -10.65 -7.04 6.62
CA PRO A 633 -9.54 -7.10 5.65
C PRO A 633 -8.34 -6.21 5.98
N GLU A 634 -8.54 -5.09 6.66
CA GLU A 634 -7.51 -4.11 7.00
C GLU A 634 -6.77 -4.42 8.31
N ASP A 635 -7.29 -5.36 9.12
CA ASP A 635 -6.76 -5.69 10.44
C ASP A 635 -5.80 -6.88 10.36
N ASP A 636 -4.78 -6.89 11.20
CA ASP A 636 -3.83 -7.99 11.30
C ASP A 636 -4.50 -9.30 11.77
N ILE A 637 -4.01 -10.41 11.25
CA ILE A 637 -4.43 -11.76 11.66
C ILE A 637 -3.31 -12.40 12.49
N ASP A 638 -3.50 -12.57 13.79
CA ASP A 638 -2.61 -13.43 14.55
C ASP A 638 -3.01 -14.89 14.36
N TRP A 639 -2.20 -15.62 13.60
CA TRP A 639 -2.48 -17.03 13.25
C TRP A 639 -2.51 -17.96 14.48
N ALA A 640 -1.89 -17.55 15.59
CA ALA A 640 -1.96 -18.29 16.85
C ALA A 640 -3.37 -18.33 17.45
N ASP A 641 -4.19 -17.29 17.17
CA ASP A 641 -5.56 -17.17 17.68
C ASP A 641 -6.61 -17.73 16.70
N VAL A 642 -6.20 -18.16 15.50
CA VAL A 642 -7.09 -18.61 14.43
C VAL A 642 -7.28 -20.11 14.47
N SER A 643 -8.51 -20.59 14.22
CA SER A 643 -8.85 -22.01 14.25
C SER A 643 -9.42 -22.52 12.92
N PRO A 644 -8.60 -23.05 12.00
CA PRO A 644 -9.10 -23.72 10.79
C PRO A 644 -10.09 -24.86 11.11
N THR A 645 -9.87 -25.56 12.21
CA THR A 645 -10.78 -26.62 12.70
C THR A 645 -12.20 -26.09 12.95
N GLY A 646 -12.36 -24.85 13.41
CA GLY A 646 -13.66 -24.21 13.62
C GLY A 646 -14.42 -24.04 12.31
N MET A 647 -13.75 -23.52 11.29
CA MET A 647 -14.30 -23.35 9.94
C MET A 647 -14.60 -24.69 9.26
N HIS A 648 -13.71 -25.64 9.35
CA HIS A 648 -13.93 -26.99 8.84
C HIS A 648 -15.19 -27.64 9.45
N LYS A 649 -15.41 -27.48 10.76
CA LYS A 649 -16.62 -27.97 11.43
C LYS A 649 -17.88 -27.26 10.92
N TRP A 650 -17.80 -25.96 10.64
CA TRP A 650 -18.93 -25.22 10.09
C TRP A 650 -19.24 -25.68 8.65
N LEU A 651 -18.28 -25.76 7.77
CA LEU A 651 -18.45 -26.26 6.40
C LEU A 651 -18.97 -27.72 6.40
N SER A 652 -18.45 -28.55 7.29
CA SER A 652 -18.98 -29.92 7.50
C SER A 652 -20.45 -29.93 7.94
N ARG A 653 -20.89 -28.93 8.70
CA ARG A 653 -22.31 -28.78 9.09
C ARG A 653 -23.18 -28.37 7.91
N VAL A 654 -22.71 -27.40 7.10
CA VAL A 654 -23.40 -27.00 5.86
C VAL A 654 -23.58 -28.20 4.93
N TRP A 655 -22.49 -28.97 4.71
CA TRP A 655 -22.51 -30.20 3.94
C TRP A 655 -23.53 -31.19 4.49
N ARG A 656 -23.44 -31.51 5.77
CA ARG A 656 -24.36 -32.49 6.41
C ARG A 656 -25.84 -32.08 6.28
N LEU A 657 -26.17 -30.80 6.52
CA LEU A 657 -27.53 -30.31 6.38
C LEU A 657 -28.04 -30.46 4.95
N SER A 658 -27.21 -30.18 3.96
CA SER A 658 -27.54 -30.31 2.55
C SER A 658 -27.79 -31.78 2.15
N VAL A 659 -26.91 -32.70 2.54
CA VAL A 659 -27.05 -34.14 2.25
C VAL A 659 -28.25 -34.75 3.00
N GLU A 660 -28.48 -34.35 4.26
CA GLU A 660 -29.64 -34.79 5.04
C GLU A 660 -30.96 -34.32 4.42
N HIS A 661 -31.02 -33.07 3.96
CA HIS A 661 -32.19 -32.54 3.24
C HIS A 661 -32.46 -33.34 1.95
N LEU A 662 -31.44 -33.59 1.13
CA LEU A 662 -31.59 -34.37 -0.12
C LEU A 662 -32.11 -35.78 0.17
N ALA A 663 -31.58 -36.45 1.16
CA ALA A 663 -32.04 -37.80 1.57
C ALA A 663 -33.50 -37.82 2.06
N ARG A 664 -33.96 -36.73 2.68
CA ARG A 664 -35.37 -36.57 3.10
C ARG A 664 -36.29 -36.35 1.90
N LEU A 665 -35.87 -35.56 0.92
CA LEU A 665 -36.65 -35.35 -0.31
C LEU A 665 -36.88 -36.66 -1.09
N GLU A 666 -35.88 -37.57 -1.12
CA GLU A 666 -36.01 -38.88 -1.74
C GLU A 666 -37.00 -39.81 -1.00
N GLN A 667 -37.24 -39.56 0.28
CA GLN A 667 -38.11 -40.42 1.15
C GLN A 667 -39.50 -39.76 1.36
N ALA A 668 -39.70 -38.51 1.01
CA ALA A 668 -40.95 -37.81 1.28
C ALA A 668 -42.05 -38.23 0.33
N ASP A 669 -43.08 -38.91 0.84
CA ASP A 669 -44.36 -39.12 0.18
C ASP A 669 -45.16 -37.81 0.32
N VAL A 670 -45.21 -37.01 -0.75
CA VAL A 670 -45.64 -35.58 -0.77
C VAL A 670 -47.18 -35.43 -0.74
N ALA A 671 -47.90 -36.28 -0.05
CA ALA A 671 -49.36 -36.27 0.01
C ALA A 671 -49.94 -36.06 1.44
N GLY A 672 -49.86 -34.83 1.99
CA GLY A 672 -50.54 -34.44 3.24
C GLY A 672 -50.92 -32.97 3.18
N THR A 673 -52.16 -32.59 3.66
CA THR A 673 -52.52 -31.20 3.95
C THR A 673 -51.65 -30.67 5.06
N ALA A 674 -50.87 -29.61 4.81
CA ALA A 674 -50.00 -28.98 5.78
C ALA A 674 -50.80 -28.42 6.96
N ALA A 675 -50.30 -28.62 8.18
CA ALA A 675 -50.88 -27.99 9.36
C ALA A 675 -50.53 -26.48 9.39
N PRO A 676 -51.37 -25.60 9.91
CA PRO A 676 -51.08 -24.17 10.02
C PRO A 676 -49.75 -23.85 10.73
N GLU A 677 -49.35 -24.68 11.67
CA GLU A 677 -48.08 -24.58 12.40
C GLU A 677 -46.87 -24.89 11.50
N ASP A 678 -47.00 -25.79 10.53
CA ASP A 678 -45.94 -26.10 9.55
C ASP A 678 -45.77 -25.00 8.52
N GLU A 679 -46.85 -24.35 8.09
CA GLU A 679 -46.80 -23.16 7.26
C GLU A 679 -46.11 -21.99 7.99
N ALA A 680 -46.41 -21.80 9.28
CA ALA A 680 -45.77 -20.78 10.10
C ALA A 680 -44.25 -21.06 10.26
N ARG A 681 -43.87 -22.32 10.45
CA ARG A 681 -42.47 -22.75 10.51
C ARG A 681 -41.74 -22.55 9.16
N ALA A 682 -42.38 -22.92 8.08
CA ALA A 682 -41.86 -22.69 6.72
C ALA A 682 -41.63 -21.19 6.45
N LEU A 683 -42.58 -20.36 6.82
CA LEU A 683 -42.46 -18.90 6.72
C LEU A 683 -41.31 -18.35 7.56
N ALA A 684 -41.13 -18.88 8.79
CA ALA A 684 -39.99 -18.48 9.65
C ALA A 684 -38.65 -18.80 9.01
N VAL A 685 -38.50 -19.97 8.36
CA VAL A 685 -37.27 -20.35 7.62
C VAL A 685 -37.03 -19.41 6.44
N ARG A 686 -38.06 -19.11 5.64
CA ARG A 686 -37.94 -18.19 4.49
C ARG A 686 -37.57 -16.78 4.93
N ARG A 687 -38.15 -16.29 6.01
CA ARG A 687 -37.79 -14.99 6.62
C ARG A 687 -36.35 -14.97 7.11
N ALA A 688 -35.89 -16.04 7.78
CA ALA A 688 -34.49 -16.15 8.21
C ALA A 688 -33.51 -16.15 7.02
N ALA A 689 -33.86 -16.85 5.94
CA ALA A 689 -33.06 -16.84 4.71
C ALA A 689 -33.01 -15.44 4.07
N ALA A 690 -34.17 -14.75 3.96
CA ALA A 690 -34.24 -13.40 3.39
C ALA A 690 -33.41 -12.39 4.23
N VAL A 691 -33.48 -12.46 5.54
CA VAL A 691 -32.67 -11.62 6.44
C VAL A 691 -31.17 -11.89 6.25
N ALA A 692 -30.78 -13.17 6.09
CA ALA A 692 -29.38 -13.53 5.84
C ALA A 692 -28.90 -13.04 4.47
N VAL A 693 -29.72 -13.15 3.43
CA VAL A 693 -29.42 -12.66 2.06
C VAL A 693 -29.23 -11.14 2.06
N GLU A 694 -30.16 -10.39 2.62
CA GLU A 694 -30.07 -8.92 2.68
C GLU A 694 -28.85 -8.46 3.49
N ALA A 695 -28.64 -9.06 4.67
CA ALA A 695 -27.51 -8.69 5.52
C ALA A 695 -26.16 -9.06 4.86
N ALA A 696 -26.02 -10.28 4.32
CA ALA A 696 -24.80 -10.71 3.67
C ALA A 696 -24.51 -9.87 2.42
N GLY A 697 -25.52 -9.55 1.60
CA GLY A 697 -25.33 -8.69 0.43
C GLY A 697 -24.75 -7.32 0.79
N ARG A 698 -25.28 -6.69 1.83
CA ARG A 698 -24.75 -5.42 2.37
C ARG A 698 -23.32 -5.56 2.88
N GLU A 699 -23.00 -6.64 3.61
CA GLU A 699 -21.68 -6.89 4.17
C GLU A 699 -20.64 -7.18 3.04
N TYR A 700 -21.02 -7.89 1.97
CA TYR A 700 -20.18 -8.07 0.79
C TYR A 700 -19.87 -6.75 0.09
N ALA A 701 -20.89 -5.92 -0.12
CA ALA A 701 -20.70 -4.59 -0.72
C ALA A 701 -19.75 -3.71 0.13
N ALA A 702 -19.79 -3.87 1.46
CA ALA A 702 -18.88 -3.19 2.40
C ALA A 702 -17.56 -3.92 2.62
N ARG A 703 -17.30 -5.05 1.95
CA ARG A 703 -16.12 -5.93 2.12
C ARG A 703 -15.92 -6.46 3.54
N LYS A 704 -16.99 -6.58 4.32
CA LYS A 704 -17.02 -7.12 5.67
C LYS A 704 -17.30 -8.63 5.65
N TYR A 705 -16.36 -9.40 5.10
CA TYR A 705 -16.54 -10.83 4.88
C TYR A 705 -16.74 -11.62 6.18
N ASN A 706 -16.05 -11.24 7.26
CA ASN A 706 -16.20 -11.85 8.58
C ASN A 706 -17.64 -11.73 9.11
N THR A 707 -18.26 -10.58 8.93
CA THR A 707 -19.65 -10.35 9.32
C THR A 707 -20.62 -11.09 8.41
N ALA A 708 -20.35 -11.14 7.08
CA ALA A 708 -21.15 -11.94 6.15
C ALA A 708 -21.14 -13.44 6.52
N ILE A 709 -19.96 -14.00 6.85
CA ILE A 709 -19.84 -15.38 7.34
C ILE A 709 -20.65 -15.58 8.61
N ALA A 710 -20.61 -14.64 9.56
CA ALA A 710 -21.41 -14.73 10.78
C ALA A 710 -22.93 -14.81 10.48
N ARG A 711 -23.44 -14.04 9.50
CA ARG A 711 -24.85 -14.13 9.05
C ARG A 711 -25.17 -15.49 8.45
N MET A 712 -24.28 -16.05 7.67
CA MET A 712 -24.44 -17.41 7.13
C MET A 712 -24.40 -18.48 8.23
N MET A 713 -23.59 -18.30 9.27
CA MET A 713 -23.57 -19.18 10.44
C MET A 713 -24.87 -19.12 11.22
N GLU A 714 -25.47 -17.92 11.40
CA GLU A 714 -26.79 -17.74 12.03
C GLU A 714 -27.86 -18.50 11.23
N LEU A 715 -27.90 -18.37 9.90
CA LEU A 715 -28.82 -19.12 9.06
C LEU A 715 -28.59 -20.65 9.18
N THR A 716 -27.33 -21.08 9.16
CA THR A 716 -26.96 -22.49 9.35
C THR A 716 -27.49 -23.07 10.68
N ASN A 717 -27.45 -22.27 11.75
CA ASN A 717 -27.98 -22.67 13.05
C ASN A 717 -29.51 -22.82 13.01
N THR A 718 -30.24 -21.87 12.39
CA THR A 718 -31.68 -21.93 12.19
C THR A 718 -32.10 -23.18 11.41
N LEU A 719 -31.40 -23.48 10.29
CA LEU A 719 -31.65 -24.66 9.49
C LEU A 719 -31.39 -25.98 10.27
N ASN A 720 -30.32 -26.02 11.05
CA ASN A 720 -30.00 -27.19 11.88
C ASN A 720 -31.08 -27.44 12.96
N GLU A 721 -31.63 -26.38 13.55
CA GLU A 721 -32.70 -26.51 14.53
C GLU A 721 -34.01 -26.96 13.87
N THR A 722 -34.36 -26.38 12.73
CA THR A 722 -35.55 -26.72 11.95
C THR A 722 -35.59 -28.18 11.54
N LEU A 723 -34.47 -28.69 10.97
CA LEU A 723 -34.34 -30.10 10.54
C LEU A 723 -34.40 -31.10 11.70
N ARG A 724 -34.14 -30.68 12.93
CA ARG A 724 -34.27 -31.56 14.13
C ARG A 724 -35.69 -31.69 14.63
N THR A 725 -36.61 -30.79 14.27
CA THR A 725 -37.92 -30.65 14.86
C THR A 725 -39.09 -31.13 13.98
N GLY A 726 -38.83 -31.54 12.73
CA GLY A 726 -39.89 -32.04 11.84
C GLY A 726 -39.51 -32.12 10.36
N ASP A 727 -40.35 -32.83 9.61
CA ASP A 727 -40.19 -33.21 8.20
C ASP A 727 -41.45 -32.93 7.36
N ALA A 728 -42.29 -31.98 7.75
CA ALA A 728 -43.47 -31.61 6.99
C ALA A 728 -43.09 -30.97 5.63
N ALA A 729 -43.80 -31.34 4.55
CA ALA A 729 -43.50 -30.93 3.18
C ALA A 729 -43.25 -29.42 2.98
N PRO A 730 -44.07 -28.49 3.54
CA PRO A 730 -43.80 -27.05 3.43
C PRO A 730 -42.49 -26.60 4.10
N VAL A 731 -42.13 -27.25 5.22
CA VAL A 731 -40.92 -26.93 5.97
C VAL A 731 -39.70 -27.42 5.19
N GLU A 732 -39.74 -28.66 4.66
CA GLU A 732 -38.65 -29.23 3.82
C GLU A 732 -38.44 -28.40 2.54
N GLN A 733 -39.50 -27.93 1.89
CA GLN A 733 -39.38 -27.03 0.75
C GLN A 733 -38.69 -25.70 1.16
N ALA A 734 -39.10 -25.08 2.26
CA ALA A 734 -38.49 -23.84 2.74
C ALA A 734 -37.01 -24.04 3.15
N VAL A 735 -36.67 -25.19 3.74
CA VAL A 735 -35.27 -25.55 4.03
C VAL A 735 -34.45 -25.69 2.76
N GLY A 736 -35.00 -26.33 1.72
CA GLY A 736 -34.31 -26.45 0.42
C GLY A 736 -34.07 -25.11 -0.26
N GLU A 737 -35.06 -24.20 -0.21
CA GLU A 737 -34.91 -22.82 -0.70
C GLU A 737 -33.81 -22.08 0.07
N ALA A 738 -33.80 -22.20 1.40
CA ALA A 738 -32.80 -21.55 2.27
C ALA A 738 -31.39 -22.14 2.13
N LEU A 739 -31.26 -23.46 1.91
CA LEU A 739 -29.96 -24.11 1.64
C LEU A 739 -29.36 -23.66 0.30
N ARG A 740 -30.19 -23.56 -0.75
CA ARG A 740 -29.73 -22.99 -2.03
C ARG A 740 -29.28 -21.54 -1.89
N ALA A 741 -30.05 -20.72 -1.15
CA ALA A 741 -29.64 -19.35 -0.87
C ALA A 741 -28.32 -19.29 -0.08
N LEU A 742 -28.15 -20.15 0.94
CA LEU A 742 -26.91 -20.25 1.71
C LEU A 742 -25.71 -20.62 0.83
N VAL A 743 -25.88 -21.58 -0.09
CA VAL A 743 -24.82 -22.00 -1.03
C VAL A 743 -24.44 -20.84 -1.96
N LEU A 744 -25.39 -20.08 -2.47
CA LEU A 744 -25.11 -18.89 -3.30
C LEU A 744 -24.41 -17.79 -2.52
N LEU A 745 -24.79 -17.55 -1.25
CA LEU A 745 -24.11 -16.59 -0.37
C LEU A 745 -22.67 -17.01 -0.05
N LEU A 746 -22.44 -18.30 0.10
CA LEU A 746 -21.16 -18.87 0.50
C LEU A 746 -20.18 -19.03 -0.69
N ALA A 747 -20.70 -19.11 -1.92
CA ALA A 747 -19.92 -19.40 -3.13
C ALA A 747 -18.69 -18.49 -3.36
N PRO A 748 -18.72 -17.18 -3.08
CA PRO A 748 -17.53 -16.34 -3.19
C PRO A 748 -16.42 -16.70 -2.18
N ILE A 749 -16.77 -17.27 -1.05
CA ILE A 749 -15.86 -17.57 0.07
C ILE A 749 -15.31 -19.00 -0.04
N ALA A 750 -16.22 -19.97 -0.18
CA ALA A 750 -15.92 -21.40 -0.23
C ALA A 750 -16.42 -22.01 -1.55
N PRO A 751 -15.71 -21.73 -2.67
CA PRO A 751 -16.22 -22.01 -4.01
C PRO A 751 -16.37 -23.51 -4.31
N PHE A 752 -15.50 -24.35 -3.79
CA PHE A 752 -15.50 -25.78 -4.10
C PHE A 752 -16.70 -26.52 -3.50
N VAL A 753 -16.94 -26.35 -2.21
CA VAL A 753 -18.07 -26.99 -1.54
C VAL A 753 -19.39 -26.50 -2.09
N CYS A 754 -19.46 -25.24 -2.49
CA CYS A 754 -20.66 -24.66 -3.06
C CYS A 754 -20.94 -25.21 -4.48
N GLU A 755 -19.91 -25.38 -5.30
CA GLU A 755 -20.03 -25.99 -6.63
C GLU A 755 -20.48 -27.44 -6.53
N GLU A 756 -19.89 -28.21 -5.62
CA GLU A 756 -20.27 -29.60 -5.40
C GLU A 756 -21.72 -29.74 -4.91
N LEU A 757 -22.12 -28.91 -3.93
CA LEU A 757 -23.48 -28.92 -3.41
C LEU A 757 -24.50 -28.44 -4.43
N TRP A 758 -24.15 -27.46 -5.28
CA TRP A 758 -25.01 -26.94 -6.35
C TRP A 758 -25.38 -28.04 -7.35
N GLY A 759 -24.39 -28.83 -7.78
CA GLY A 759 -24.61 -30.00 -8.62
C GLY A 759 -25.48 -31.08 -7.94
N ARG A 760 -25.24 -31.34 -6.65
CA ARG A 760 -26.04 -32.30 -5.87
C ARG A 760 -27.50 -31.88 -5.66
N PHE A 761 -27.76 -30.58 -5.62
CA PHE A 761 -29.15 -30.06 -5.62
C PHE A 761 -29.83 -30.17 -7.00
N GLY A 762 -29.17 -30.78 -8.00
CA GLY A 762 -29.70 -30.96 -9.35
C GLY A 762 -29.86 -29.65 -10.13
N GLN A 763 -29.10 -28.64 -9.75
CA GLN A 763 -29.12 -27.34 -10.42
C GLN A 763 -28.23 -27.39 -11.66
N GLU A 764 -28.64 -26.69 -12.72
CA GLU A 764 -27.87 -26.60 -13.96
C GLU A 764 -26.78 -25.54 -13.91
N GLY A 765 -25.67 -25.78 -14.60
CA GLY A 765 -24.52 -24.86 -14.68
C GLY A 765 -23.70 -24.76 -13.41
N SER A 766 -22.72 -23.88 -13.41
CA SER A 766 -21.88 -23.59 -12.25
C SER A 766 -22.60 -22.68 -11.25
N VAL A 767 -22.36 -22.87 -9.96
CA VAL A 767 -22.82 -21.94 -8.91
C VAL A 767 -22.26 -20.53 -9.11
N HIS A 768 -21.09 -20.42 -9.74
CA HIS A 768 -20.40 -19.15 -9.99
C HIS A 768 -20.97 -18.35 -11.16
N ASP A 769 -21.80 -18.99 -12.00
CA ASP A 769 -22.53 -18.33 -13.10
C ASP A 769 -23.91 -17.85 -12.66
N GLN A 770 -24.31 -18.16 -11.43
CA GLN A 770 -25.59 -17.75 -10.90
C GLN A 770 -25.56 -16.29 -10.42
N ARG A 771 -26.74 -15.66 -10.44
CA ARG A 771 -26.89 -14.33 -9.83
C ARG A 771 -26.79 -14.43 -8.30
N PHE A 772 -26.12 -13.44 -7.71
CA PHE A 772 -26.12 -13.28 -6.26
C PHE A 772 -27.56 -13.10 -5.77
N PRO A 773 -28.01 -13.81 -4.70
CA PRO A 773 -29.40 -13.81 -4.32
C PRO A 773 -29.85 -12.46 -3.78
N GLU A 774 -31.08 -12.08 -4.12
CA GLU A 774 -31.75 -10.89 -3.60
C GLU A 774 -32.83 -11.31 -2.62
N ALA A 775 -32.98 -10.54 -1.54
CA ALA A 775 -33.99 -10.80 -0.53
C ALA A 775 -35.38 -10.38 -1.04
N ASP A 776 -36.40 -11.24 -0.88
CA ASP A 776 -37.77 -10.83 -1.10
C ASP A 776 -38.16 -9.79 -0.02
N PRO A 777 -38.52 -8.55 -0.40
CA PRO A 777 -38.90 -7.50 0.53
C PRO A 777 -40.07 -7.89 1.43
N ALA A 778 -41.00 -8.73 0.94
CA ALA A 778 -42.14 -9.21 1.72
C ALA A 778 -41.70 -10.09 2.90
N MET A 779 -40.59 -10.81 2.75
CA MET A 779 -40.02 -11.65 3.82
C MET A 779 -39.26 -10.84 4.88
N LEU A 780 -38.87 -9.62 4.57
CA LEU A 780 -38.17 -8.70 5.50
C LEU A 780 -39.09 -7.93 6.41
N VAL A 781 -40.41 -7.90 6.08
CA VAL A 781 -41.42 -7.26 6.94
C VAL A 781 -41.53 -8.04 8.24
N ARG A 782 -41.23 -7.36 9.34
CA ARG A 782 -41.37 -7.91 10.70
C ARG A 782 -42.72 -7.49 11.25
N ASP A 783 -43.55 -8.44 11.62
CA ASP A 783 -44.82 -8.17 12.33
C ASP A 783 -44.55 -7.61 13.75
N THR A 784 -43.44 -8.02 14.33
CA THR A 784 -42.94 -7.55 15.63
C THR A 784 -41.41 -7.48 15.67
N ILE A 785 -40.93 -6.61 16.52
CA ILE A 785 -39.50 -6.49 16.84
C ILE A 785 -39.27 -6.66 18.34
N GLU A 786 -38.11 -7.16 18.70
CA GLU A 786 -37.68 -7.26 20.08
C GLU A 786 -36.83 -6.04 20.43
N VAL A 787 -37.33 -5.19 21.33
CA VAL A 787 -36.63 -4.00 21.77
C VAL A 787 -36.06 -4.21 23.17
N PRO A 788 -34.74 -4.16 23.35
CA PRO A 788 -34.09 -4.32 24.65
C PRO A 788 -34.41 -3.16 25.57
N VAL A 789 -34.73 -3.52 26.83
CA VAL A 789 -35.06 -2.57 27.91
C VAL A 789 -33.95 -2.55 28.93
N GLN A 790 -33.38 -1.37 29.13
CA GLN A 790 -32.34 -1.12 30.12
C GLN A 790 -32.88 -0.35 31.32
N VAL A 791 -32.28 -0.62 32.48
CA VAL A 791 -32.50 0.20 33.71
C VAL A 791 -31.10 0.66 34.15
N ASN A 792 -30.91 1.97 34.20
CA ASN A 792 -29.61 2.61 34.48
C ASN A 792 -28.47 2.07 33.60
N GLY A 793 -28.74 1.90 32.29
CA GLY A 793 -27.76 1.41 31.30
C GLY A 793 -27.49 -0.12 31.32
N LYS A 794 -28.15 -0.89 32.22
CA LYS A 794 -28.03 -2.34 32.27
C LYS A 794 -29.26 -3.02 31.68
N LEU A 795 -29.07 -3.97 30.75
CA LEU A 795 -30.16 -4.76 30.16
C LEU A 795 -30.94 -5.50 31.28
N ARG A 796 -32.25 -5.35 31.30
CA ARG A 796 -33.13 -5.92 32.33
C ARG A 796 -34.32 -6.68 31.78
N GLY A 797 -34.70 -6.43 30.53
CA GLY A 797 -35.83 -7.08 29.86
C GLY A 797 -35.84 -6.80 28.37
N ARG A 798 -36.83 -7.35 27.67
CA ARG A 798 -37.05 -7.15 26.24
C ARG A 798 -38.53 -7.12 25.96
N VAL A 799 -38.98 -6.14 25.20
CA VAL A 799 -40.36 -6.04 24.78
C VAL A 799 -40.53 -6.42 23.32
N ILE A 800 -41.59 -7.16 23.02
CA ILE A 800 -41.98 -7.54 21.67
C ILE A 800 -43.10 -6.60 21.23
N VAL A 801 -42.83 -5.75 20.24
CA VAL A 801 -43.76 -4.73 19.76
C VAL A 801 -43.76 -4.65 18.23
N PRO A 802 -44.79 -4.16 17.56
CA PRO A 802 -44.73 -3.84 16.13
C PRO A 802 -43.62 -2.83 15.81
N PRO A 803 -42.92 -2.92 14.65
CA PRO A 803 -41.98 -1.89 14.19
C PRO A 803 -42.70 -0.52 14.10
N GLY A 804 -41.98 0.55 14.46
CA GLY A 804 -42.53 1.89 14.45
C GLY A 804 -43.52 2.15 15.58
N THR A 805 -43.54 1.31 16.61
CA THR A 805 -44.36 1.56 17.84
C THR A 805 -43.99 2.93 18.39
N ASP A 806 -44.98 3.74 18.65
CA ASP A 806 -44.81 5.10 19.18
C ASP A 806 -44.07 5.08 20.52
N ARG A 807 -43.44 6.21 20.83
CA ARG A 807 -42.59 6.36 22.00
C ARG A 807 -43.30 6.01 23.30
N ASP A 808 -44.57 6.45 23.45
CA ASP A 808 -45.31 6.33 24.71
C ASP A 808 -45.77 4.88 24.91
N ALA A 809 -46.22 4.21 23.84
CA ALA A 809 -46.55 2.80 23.87
C ALA A 809 -45.32 1.91 24.14
N LEU A 810 -44.18 2.24 23.55
CA LEU A 810 -42.95 1.53 23.77
C LEU A 810 -42.42 1.73 25.20
N GLU A 811 -42.52 2.94 25.75
CA GLU A 811 -42.21 3.23 27.15
C GLU A 811 -43.14 2.47 28.10
N ALA A 812 -44.41 2.45 27.81
CA ALA A 812 -45.41 1.72 28.65
C ALA A 812 -45.09 0.23 28.67
N ALA A 813 -44.84 -0.39 27.52
CA ALA A 813 -44.46 -1.78 27.44
C ALA A 813 -43.15 -2.07 28.20
N ALA A 814 -42.12 -1.22 28.02
CA ALA A 814 -40.87 -1.33 28.72
C ALA A 814 -41.00 -1.24 30.25
N ARG A 815 -41.81 -0.35 30.77
CA ARG A 815 -42.09 -0.22 32.22
C ARG A 815 -42.76 -1.47 32.81
N VAL A 816 -43.66 -2.09 32.07
CA VAL A 816 -44.29 -3.36 32.48
C VAL A 816 -43.26 -4.48 32.54
N GLU A 817 -42.46 -4.63 31.49
CA GLU A 817 -41.47 -5.70 31.37
C GLU A 817 -40.41 -5.67 32.48
N VAL A 818 -39.91 -4.50 32.83
CA VAL A 818 -38.89 -4.35 33.85
C VAL A 818 -39.37 -3.85 35.19
N ALA A 819 -40.69 -3.98 35.49
CA ALA A 819 -41.29 -3.46 36.72
C ALA A 819 -40.54 -3.90 37.99
N ALA A 820 -40.10 -5.14 38.08
CA ALA A 820 -39.32 -5.68 39.20
C ALA A 820 -37.95 -5.00 39.41
N HIS A 821 -37.44 -4.29 38.41
CA HIS A 821 -36.17 -3.60 38.44
C HIS A 821 -36.29 -2.08 38.64
N LEU A 822 -37.52 -1.54 38.71
CA LEU A 822 -37.78 -0.14 38.97
C LEU A 822 -37.90 0.11 40.48
N THR A 823 -36.76 0.11 41.19
CA THR A 823 -36.70 0.23 42.65
C THR A 823 -36.83 1.67 43.18
N GLY A 824 -37.05 2.67 42.30
CA GLY A 824 -37.18 4.08 42.65
C GLY A 824 -37.97 4.86 41.59
N GLU A 825 -37.93 6.19 41.68
CA GLU A 825 -38.61 7.07 40.73
C GLU A 825 -37.90 7.10 39.38
N VAL A 826 -38.61 6.88 38.27
CA VAL A 826 -38.03 7.03 36.92
C VAL A 826 -37.90 8.52 36.58
N VAL A 827 -36.67 9.02 36.60
CA VAL A 827 -36.38 10.46 36.42
C VAL A 827 -36.11 10.84 34.94
N LYS A 828 -35.76 9.85 34.08
CA LYS A 828 -35.55 10.07 32.68
C LYS A 828 -35.80 8.79 31.89
N VAL A 829 -36.41 8.94 30.71
CA VAL A 829 -36.62 7.85 29.77
C VAL A 829 -35.95 8.23 28.45
N VAL A 830 -35.06 7.37 27.99
CA VAL A 830 -34.43 7.47 26.68
C VAL A 830 -34.97 6.37 25.80
N VAL A 831 -35.69 6.74 24.77
CA VAL A 831 -36.25 5.84 23.77
C VAL A 831 -35.51 6.09 22.47
N VAL A 832 -34.88 5.06 21.94
CA VAL A 832 -34.35 5.02 20.55
C VAL A 832 -35.33 4.13 19.78
N PRO A 833 -36.13 4.71 18.86
CA PRO A 833 -37.15 3.95 18.14
C PRO A 833 -36.60 2.65 17.55
N ASP A 834 -37.34 1.57 17.70
CA ASP A 834 -37.05 0.22 17.24
C ASP A 834 -35.71 -0.40 17.71
N ARG A 835 -34.97 0.31 18.58
CA ARG A 835 -33.61 -0.13 19.00
C ARG A 835 -33.48 -0.38 20.49
N MET A 836 -33.95 0.51 21.35
CA MET A 836 -33.81 0.33 22.78
C MET A 836 -34.66 1.32 23.61
N VAL A 837 -35.00 0.92 24.82
CA VAL A 837 -35.53 1.81 25.87
C VAL A 837 -34.59 1.75 27.07
N ASN A 838 -34.18 2.91 27.60
CA ASN A 838 -33.41 2.99 28.84
C ASN A 838 -34.16 3.85 29.86
N LEU A 839 -34.55 3.21 30.99
CA LEU A 839 -35.23 3.85 32.11
C LEU A 839 -34.20 4.23 33.17
N VAL A 840 -34.02 5.52 33.42
CA VAL A 840 -33.10 6.01 34.46
C VAL A 840 -33.86 6.17 35.74
N VAL A 841 -33.52 5.38 36.74
CA VAL A 841 -34.18 5.34 38.06
C VAL A 841 -33.27 6.01 39.09
N ARG A 842 -33.82 6.91 39.88
CA ARG A 842 -33.20 7.47 41.06
C ARG A 842 -33.64 6.63 42.28
N GLY A 843 -32.66 5.90 42.86
CA GLY A 843 -32.83 5.17 44.10
C GLY A 843 -32.57 6.00 45.30
#